data_e42dcb8381668793db84d80b7abe500c
#
_entry.id   e42dcb8381668793db84d80b7abe500c
#
_cell.length_a   1.000
_cell.length_b   1.000
_cell.length_c   1.000
_cell.angle_alpha   90.00
_cell.angle_beta   90.00
_cell.angle_gamma   90.00
#
_symmetry.space_group_name_H-M   'P 1'
#
loop_
_entity.id
_entity.type
_entity.pdbx_description
1 polymer ?
#
loop_
_entity_poly.entity_id
_entity_poly.type
_entity_poly.pdbx_seq_one_letter_code
_entity_poly.pdbx_strand_id
1 'polypeptide(L)'
;MTEPADGMTRPCPSRSSSFLSLLLLPARHPLALLVAVTVTLPPPVLPYGFRNCIEAAWAPGLFRCIQRYLESPGPAVSDLPPRAYALNLSHNSLRLLPPASFARLPHLRSLDLAYNRLQTLAPGAFDGLGELSALDLSYNRLAALADGVFAGLGNLSSLWLQRNPLGSVSPGALAPLVNLQCLSLRGGRLGGLGVVAEAVKSLGRLRALDLCCNNLTTLGPGPPLPASLVNLQLCNNSLGGLLGASPATLRHVRTLDLSYNGISRAEDFIPLRLRNLSLLHLSGNPLDVFRLLEVSDIRPHSLDFSGLALGDGGVDKVCQRLKDRWALWRLKLQHNGLQKLPNGTLASCPVLKELDLSYNRLRWVGCVGGLLRGEQQGELAALTVEHNLLQRLPSCWGATELPRLYNVSFRYNRILTIGPKAFAYAPALRVLKLNINSLARLDREALRGLRNLTELRLDNNLLTDLYPGSFADLGSLRTLNLRNNHVSVLFPGVFRGLASLQTLDLGGNNLRHLASRSLLGVPILSKLYLDRNRLLEVRSEVFAPVQATLGVLDLQANNLQYITQRQRQQPPFRNLSRLYDLKMQAQQPYGLKVLPHRFFQGLVGLRSLSLSQNKLLAIPADVFQDLGQLKFLTLADSSNGMQDLPDGVFRNLGNLHTLDLENVGLHSLTLEVFGNLSRLRVLKLAKNELKTFNYSVANRLPSLRYVDLRKCPLSCTCDNTWLQSWLNNSRVQVVYPYNYTCGLHHHAYVHSFDTRVCFLDLGFYLFTGTVPVVLLLLVVPVVYHRAYWRLKYHWYLLRCWVNQQWRREEERYVYDSFVSYNSADESWVLQELVPELERDSFRLCLHHRDFQPGRSIIDNIVDAVYNSRKTVCVVSRSYLRSEWCSMEVQLASYRLLDERRDVLVLVLLEDVGDAELSAYHRMRRVLLRRTYLRWPPEPPAQPLFWARLKKALRWGEGGEEEEEEGMGAGAGRRGKGEEQV
;
A
#
# COMPACT_ATOMS: atom_id res chain seq x y z
N MET A 1 -23.27 27.73 28.63
CA MET A 1 -24.37 28.22 27.79
C MET A 1 -23.74 28.78 26.53
N THR A 2 -24.00 28.12 25.42
CA THR A 2 -23.79 28.51 24.02
C THR A 2 -22.41 29.03 23.61
N GLU A 3 -21.54 28.11 23.21
CA GLU A 3 -20.41 28.39 22.33
C GLU A 3 -20.88 28.85 20.94
N PRO A 4 -20.30 29.95 20.40
CA PRO A 4 -20.39 30.18 18.97
C PRO A 4 -19.34 29.32 18.29
N ALA A 5 -19.77 28.50 17.32
CA ALA A 5 -18.93 27.70 16.44
C ALA A 5 -18.00 28.62 15.64
N ASP A 6 -16.74 28.68 15.99
CA ASP A 6 -15.68 29.29 15.20
C ASP A 6 -15.40 28.46 13.96
N GLY A 7 -16.10 28.80 12.88
CA GLY A 7 -15.81 28.34 11.52
C GLY A 7 -14.51 28.93 10.99
N MET A 8 -13.37 28.63 11.60
CA MET A 8 -12.06 28.92 10.98
C MET A 8 -11.87 28.03 9.78
N THR A 9 -12.15 28.57 8.61
CA THR A 9 -11.73 27.99 7.34
C THR A 9 -10.21 27.94 7.29
N ARG A 10 -9.66 26.73 7.49
CA ARG A 10 -8.22 26.48 7.30
C ARG A 10 -7.89 26.74 5.82
N PRO A 11 -6.78 27.43 5.53
CA PRO A 11 -6.25 27.50 4.17
C PRO A 11 -5.98 26.08 3.68
N CYS A 12 -5.96 25.88 2.36
CA CYS A 12 -5.52 24.61 1.77
C CYS A 12 -4.26 24.15 2.47
N PRO A 13 -4.19 22.95 3.06
CA PRO A 13 -3.01 22.52 3.78
C PRO A 13 -1.81 22.58 2.84
N SER A 14 -0.91 23.52 3.11
CA SER A 14 0.41 23.50 2.48
C SER A 14 1.10 22.26 3.01
N ARG A 15 1.53 21.38 2.13
CA ARG A 15 2.14 20.10 2.44
C ARG A 15 3.44 20.27 3.22
N SER A 16 3.35 20.31 4.53
CA SER A 16 4.44 19.92 5.39
C SER A 16 3.92 18.76 6.27
N SER A 17 4.24 17.54 5.87
CA SER A 17 4.25 16.33 6.70
C SER A 17 2.95 15.85 7.39
N SER A 18 1.77 15.81 6.75
CA SER A 18 0.63 15.17 7.40
C SER A 18 -0.31 14.42 6.45
N PHE A 19 0.17 13.28 5.92
CA PHE A 19 -0.68 12.18 5.41
C PHE A 19 -1.47 11.47 6.53
N LEU A 20 -1.41 11.97 7.75
CA LEU A 20 -1.89 11.26 8.96
C LEU A 20 -3.28 11.66 9.45
N SER A 21 -3.93 12.68 8.90
CA SER A 21 -5.15 13.23 9.51
C SER A 21 -6.48 12.80 8.89
N LEU A 22 -6.48 11.84 7.95
CA LEU A 22 -7.70 11.36 7.27
C LEU A 22 -8.19 9.97 7.72
N LEU A 23 -7.67 9.43 8.83
CA LEU A 23 -7.91 8.04 9.25
C LEU A 23 -8.77 7.84 10.50
N LEU A 24 -9.62 8.79 10.89
CA LEU A 24 -10.53 8.59 12.03
C LEU A 24 -11.97 8.94 11.65
N LEU A 25 -12.70 8.01 11.06
CA LEU A 25 -14.15 7.90 11.18
C LEU A 25 -14.52 6.43 11.38
N PRO A 26 -15.31 6.10 12.41
CA PRO A 26 -15.64 4.72 12.75
C PRO A 26 -16.75 4.16 11.87
N ALA A 27 -16.52 2.99 11.32
CA ALA A 27 -17.55 2.17 10.72
C ALA A 27 -18.43 1.56 11.82
N ARG A 28 -19.70 1.94 11.86
CA ARG A 28 -20.78 1.18 12.51
C ARG A 28 -21.76 0.74 11.45
N HIS A 29 -21.89 -0.56 11.24
CA HIS A 29 -23.14 -1.32 11.26
C HIS A 29 -22.90 -2.82 10.98
N PRO A 30 -23.60 -3.71 11.69
CA PRO A 30 -23.39 -5.14 11.62
C PRO A 30 -24.48 -5.85 10.81
N LEU A 31 -24.16 -7.11 10.46
CA LEU A 31 -25.04 -8.25 10.13
C LEU A 31 -25.90 -8.22 8.86
N ALA A 32 -25.54 -9.09 7.92
CA ALA A 32 -26.46 -10.07 7.34
C ALA A 32 -25.64 -11.30 6.89
N LEU A 33 -25.80 -12.40 7.62
CA LEU A 33 -25.44 -13.74 7.20
C LEU A 33 -26.38 -14.15 6.06
N LEU A 34 -25.84 -14.60 4.93
CA LEU A 34 -26.51 -15.51 4.02
C LEU A 34 -25.46 -16.45 3.44
N VAL A 35 -25.60 -17.70 3.86
CA VAL A 35 -24.86 -18.87 3.39
C VAL A 35 -25.26 -19.12 1.94
N ALA A 36 -24.32 -18.95 1.02
CA ALA A 36 -24.35 -19.58 -0.29
C ALA A 36 -23.02 -20.32 -0.46
N VAL A 37 -23.07 -21.63 -0.29
CA VAL A 37 -21.98 -22.53 -0.64
C VAL A 37 -21.91 -22.57 -2.17
N THR A 38 -21.14 -21.68 -2.75
CA THR A 38 -20.59 -21.84 -4.09
C THR A 38 -19.16 -22.28 -3.91
N VAL A 39 -18.84 -23.45 -4.42
CA VAL A 39 -17.46 -23.92 -4.59
C VAL A 39 -16.81 -22.98 -5.60
N THR A 40 -16.29 -21.86 -5.11
CA THR A 40 -15.39 -21.00 -5.86
C THR A 40 -13.99 -21.53 -5.62
N LEU A 41 -13.36 -21.99 -6.70
CA LEU A 41 -11.90 -22.10 -6.76
C LEU A 41 -11.30 -20.84 -6.09
N PRO A 42 -10.34 -20.97 -5.17
CA PRO A 42 -9.73 -19.81 -4.57
C PRO A 42 -9.18 -18.94 -5.71
N PRO A 43 -9.41 -17.61 -5.67
CA PRO A 43 -8.82 -16.72 -6.66
C PRO A 43 -7.31 -16.95 -6.65
N PRO A 44 -6.62 -16.87 -7.80
CA PRO A 44 -5.18 -17.04 -7.85
C PRO A 44 -4.56 -16.10 -6.82
N VAL A 45 -3.82 -16.65 -5.86
CA VAL A 45 -3.12 -15.90 -4.83
C VAL A 45 -2.06 -15.08 -5.55
N LEU A 46 -2.35 -13.79 -5.78
CA LEU A 46 -1.37 -12.87 -6.33
C LEU A 46 -0.19 -12.77 -5.35
N PRO A 47 1.04 -12.82 -5.85
CA PRO A 47 2.22 -12.70 -5.00
C PRO A 47 2.17 -11.40 -4.18
N TYR A 48 2.42 -11.49 -2.88
CA TYR A 48 2.34 -10.36 -1.95
C TYR A 48 3.60 -9.47 -1.98
N GLY A 49 4.45 -9.64 -2.95
CA GLY A 49 5.62 -8.81 -3.20
C GLY A 49 5.41 -7.89 -4.40
N PHE A 50 5.61 -6.58 -4.20
CA PHE A 50 5.45 -5.59 -5.25
C PHE A 50 6.81 -5.22 -5.84
N ARG A 51 6.89 -5.13 -7.18
CA ARG A 51 8.12 -4.81 -7.92
C ARG A 51 8.59 -3.38 -7.65
N ASN A 52 7.68 -2.45 -7.68
CA ASN A 52 7.97 -1.01 -7.65
C ASN A 52 7.44 -0.29 -6.42
N CYS A 53 6.65 -0.95 -5.59
CA CYS A 53 5.91 -0.33 -4.51
C CYS A 53 6.17 -1.04 -3.18
N ILE A 54 5.88 -0.34 -2.09
CA ILE A 54 5.85 -0.88 -0.73
C ILE A 54 4.50 -0.52 -0.12
N GLU A 55 3.80 -1.49 0.41
CA GLU A 55 2.63 -1.23 1.25
C GLU A 55 3.09 -0.75 2.63
N ALA A 56 2.47 0.29 3.16
CA ALA A 56 2.83 0.80 4.47
C ALA A 56 2.39 -0.18 5.56
N ALA A 57 3.32 -0.70 6.36
CA ALA A 57 3.05 -1.71 7.38
C ALA A 57 2.02 -1.26 8.44
N TRP A 58 1.90 0.07 8.66
CA TRP A 58 0.97 0.70 9.60
C TRP A 58 -0.37 1.09 8.97
N ALA A 59 -0.48 1.11 7.63
CA ALA A 59 -1.68 1.51 6.90
C ALA A 59 -1.90 0.59 5.68
N PRO A 60 -2.53 -0.59 5.87
CA PRO A 60 -2.82 -1.52 4.77
C PRO A 60 -3.67 -0.84 3.68
N GLY A 61 -3.25 -1.00 2.41
CA GLY A 61 -3.88 -0.33 1.26
C GLY A 61 -3.27 1.02 0.89
N LEU A 62 -2.28 1.53 1.65
CA LEU A 62 -1.46 2.68 1.27
C LEU A 62 -0.15 2.21 0.65
N PHE A 63 0.06 2.53 -0.62
CA PHE A 63 1.22 2.10 -1.40
C PHE A 63 2.15 3.27 -1.71
N ARG A 64 3.47 3.02 -1.56
CA ARG A 64 4.53 3.99 -1.86
C ARG A 64 5.45 3.43 -2.94
N CYS A 65 5.52 4.11 -4.06
CA CYS A 65 6.35 3.76 -5.21
C CYS A 65 7.32 4.93 -5.53
N ILE A 66 7.92 5.51 -4.51
CA ILE A 66 8.73 6.74 -4.56
C ILE A 66 10.14 6.41 -5.04
N GLN A 67 10.73 7.29 -5.91
CA GLN A 67 12.11 7.18 -6.41
C GLN A 67 12.40 5.83 -7.09
N ARG A 68 11.48 5.36 -7.92
CA ARG A 68 11.61 4.11 -8.67
C ARG A 68 11.98 4.32 -10.13
N TYR A 69 12.26 5.57 -10.52
CA TYR A 69 12.60 5.96 -11.90
C TYR A 69 11.54 5.53 -12.93
N LEU A 70 10.28 5.44 -12.52
CA LEU A 70 9.18 5.05 -13.39
C LEU A 70 8.92 6.13 -14.44
N GLU A 71 8.83 5.74 -15.70
CA GLU A 71 8.48 6.61 -16.82
C GLU A 71 6.98 6.59 -17.14
N SER A 72 6.28 5.52 -16.76
CA SER A 72 4.83 5.38 -16.86
C SER A 72 4.25 4.72 -15.59
N PRO A 73 2.96 4.91 -15.27
CA PRO A 73 2.35 4.31 -14.08
C PRO A 73 2.10 2.80 -14.20
N GLY A 74 1.98 2.27 -15.44
CA GLY A 74 1.62 0.88 -15.71
C GLY A 74 2.43 -0.16 -14.92
N PRO A 75 3.77 -0.13 -14.93
CA PRO A 75 4.59 -1.09 -14.19
C PRO A 75 4.38 -1.09 -12.67
N ALA A 76 3.90 0.01 -12.09
CA ALA A 76 3.58 0.09 -10.68
C ALA A 76 2.14 -0.35 -10.40
N VAL A 77 1.18 0.09 -11.23
CA VAL A 77 -0.26 -0.15 -11.03
C VAL A 77 -0.63 -1.61 -11.31
N SER A 78 0.05 -2.27 -12.26
CA SER A 78 -0.24 -3.66 -12.63
C SER A 78 -0.09 -4.65 -11.48
N ASP A 79 0.84 -4.38 -10.56
CA ASP A 79 1.12 -5.24 -9.40
C ASP A 79 0.16 -4.98 -8.23
N LEU A 80 -0.50 -3.80 -8.19
CA LEU A 80 -1.24 -3.38 -7.00
C LEU A 80 -2.62 -4.04 -6.89
N PRO A 81 -3.05 -4.39 -5.67
CA PRO A 81 -4.36 -4.95 -5.45
C PRO A 81 -5.45 -3.87 -5.61
N PRO A 82 -6.65 -4.21 -6.12
CA PRO A 82 -7.76 -3.27 -6.29
C PRO A 82 -8.19 -2.54 -5.01
N ARG A 83 -7.90 -3.12 -3.84
CA ARG A 83 -8.18 -2.53 -2.51
C ARG A 83 -7.31 -1.32 -2.15
N ALA A 84 -6.37 -0.93 -2.99
CA ALA A 84 -5.52 0.23 -2.73
C ALA A 84 -6.38 1.50 -2.64
N TYR A 85 -6.32 2.18 -1.50
CA TYR A 85 -7.03 3.45 -1.30
C TYR A 85 -6.12 4.68 -1.39
N ALA A 86 -4.81 4.51 -1.27
CA ALA A 86 -3.83 5.58 -1.40
C ALA A 86 -2.58 5.11 -2.14
N LEU A 87 -2.18 5.88 -3.14
CA LEU A 87 -1.02 5.59 -3.98
C LEU A 87 -0.11 6.81 -4.08
N ASN A 88 1.15 6.63 -3.74
CA ASN A 88 2.18 7.66 -3.90
C ASN A 88 3.19 7.24 -4.95
N LEU A 89 3.17 7.93 -6.09
CA LEU A 89 4.10 7.82 -7.22
C LEU A 89 5.02 9.04 -7.35
N SER A 90 5.15 9.83 -6.30
CA SER A 90 5.99 11.03 -6.34
C SER A 90 7.47 10.72 -6.53
N HIS A 91 8.23 11.73 -6.98
CA HIS A 91 9.67 11.62 -7.22
C HIS A 91 10.07 10.51 -8.20
N ASN A 92 9.29 10.38 -9.29
CA ASN A 92 9.62 9.48 -10.40
C ASN A 92 9.91 10.30 -11.69
N SER A 93 9.93 9.64 -12.83
CA SER A 93 10.21 10.24 -14.13
C SER A 93 9.02 10.18 -15.09
N LEU A 94 7.78 10.13 -14.56
CA LEU A 94 6.56 10.03 -15.36
C LEU A 94 6.44 11.21 -16.32
N ARG A 95 6.30 10.91 -17.63
CA ARG A 95 6.22 11.94 -18.68
C ARG A 95 4.80 12.16 -19.17
N LEU A 96 4.01 11.07 -19.21
CA LEU A 96 2.63 11.08 -19.67
C LEU A 96 1.80 10.07 -18.86
N LEU A 97 0.51 10.28 -18.82
CA LEU A 97 -0.47 9.37 -18.24
C LEU A 97 -1.41 8.89 -19.37
N PRO A 98 -1.27 7.66 -19.84
CA PRO A 98 -2.22 7.08 -20.78
C PRO A 98 -3.66 7.03 -20.24
N PRO A 99 -4.68 6.98 -21.10
CA PRO A 99 -6.07 6.79 -20.67
C PRO A 99 -6.21 5.55 -19.78
N ALA A 100 -7.09 5.62 -18.79
CA ALA A 100 -7.38 4.54 -17.85
C ALA A 100 -6.15 3.98 -17.08
N SER A 101 -5.09 4.80 -16.92
CA SER A 101 -3.84 4.39 -16.27
C SER A 101 -4.02 3.78 -14.87
N PHE A 102 -5.09 4.13 -14.19
CA PHE A 102 -5.40 3.72 -12.81
C PHE A 102 -6.72 2.94 -12.68
N ALA A 103 -7.34 2.54 -13.78
CA ALA A 103 -8.67 1.89 -13.77
C ALA A 103 -8.72 0.59 -12.94
N ARG A 104 -7.58 -0.08 -12.72
CA ARG A 104 -7.47 -1.26 -11.85
C ARG A 104 -7.59 -0.95 -10.35
N LEU A 105 -7.61 0.33 -9.96
CA LEU A 105 -7.62 0.77 -8.56
C LEU A 105 -8.87 1.63 -8.26
N PRO A 106 -10.08 1.07 -8.38
CA PRO A 106 -11.34 1.84 -8.31
C PRO A 106 -11.59 2.49 -6.95
N HIS A 107 -11.02 1.95 -5.87
CA HIS A 107 -11.19 2.44 -4.49
C HIS A 107 -10.13 3.47 -4.09
N LEU A 108 -9.37 4.01 -5.06
CA LEU A 108 -8.32 4.97 -4.78
C LEU A 108 -8.94 6.32 -4.35
N ARG A 109 -8.58 6.77 -3.14
CA ARG A 109 -9.04 8.05 -2.56
C ARG A 109 -7.97 9.13 -2.58
N SER A 110 -6.71 8.74 -2.61
CA SER A 110 -5.58 9.67 -2.65
C SER A 110 -4.54 9.20 -3.65
N LEU A 111 -4.19 10.08 -4.59
CA LEU A 111 -3.17 9.84 -5.61
C LEU A 111 -2.15 10.98 -5.58
N ASP A 112 -0.89 10.64 -5.36
CA ASP A 112 0.23 11.57 -5.34
C ASP A 112 1.15 11.32 -6.54
N LEU A 113 1.16 12.24 -7.48
CA LEU A 113 1.98 12.27 -8.70
C LEU A 113 2.97 13.44 -8.68
N ALA A 114 3.21 14.07 -7.52
CA ALA A 114 4.09 15.22 -7.41
C ALA A 114 5.54 14.87 -7.74
N TYR A 115 6.33 15.88 -8.11
CA TYR A 115 7.75 15.72 -8.46
C TYR A 115 8.00 14.68 -9.57
N ASN A 116 7.25 14.82 -10.66
CA ASN A 116 7.43 14.03 -11.88
C ASN A 116 7.78 14.95 -13.08
N ARG A 117 7.65 14.43 -14.31
CA ARG A 117 7.98 15.16 -15.54
C ARG A 117 6.79 15.26 -16.48
N LEU A 118 5.55 15.22 -15.95
CA LEU A 118 4.31 15.26 -16.72
C LEU A 118 4.21 16.61 -17.47
N GLN A 119 4.07 16.55 -18.80
CA GLN A 119 3.94 17.72 -19.66
C GLN A 119 2.50 17.97 -20.06
N THR A 120 1.75 16.90 -20.31
CA THR A 120 0.34 16.93 -20.68
C THR A 120 -0.42 15.84 -19.93
N LEU A 121 -1.73 16.04 -19.77
CA LEU A 121 -2.66 15.05 -19.26
C LEU A 121 -3.57 14.65 -20.41
N ALA A 122 -3.64 13.36 -20.71
CA ALA A 122 -4.58 12.85 -21.70
C ALA A 122 -6.01 12.84 -21.14
N PRO A 123 -7.04 13.13 -21.95
CA PRO A 123 -8.42 12.87 -21.56
C PRO A 123 -8.58 11.38 -21.17
N GLY A 124 -9.31 11.12 -20.08
CA GLY A 124 -9.50 9.75 -19.57
C GLY A 124 -8.30 9.18 -18.78
N ALA A 125 -7.23 9.94 -18.52
CA ALA A 125 -6.08 9.47 -17.74
C ALA A 125 -6.47 8.98 -16.33
N PHE A 126 -7.52 9.52 -15.75
CA PHE A 126 -8.04 9.22 -14.43
C PHE A 126 -9.36 8.44 -14.44
N ASP A 127 -9.72 7.85 -15.58
CA ASP A 127 -10.95 7.05 -15.69
C ASP A 127 -10.92 5.88 -14.70
N GLY A 128 -12.08 5.62 -14.08
CA GLY A 128 -12.26 4.60 -13.07
C GLY A 128 -11.96 5.03 -11.63
N LEU A 129 -11.50 6.28 -11.40
CA LEU A 129 -11.17 6.81 -10.08
C LEU A 129 -12.32 7.59 -9.43
N GLY A 130 -13.54 7.08 -9.49
CA GLY A 130 -14.73 7.74 -8.96
C GLY A 130 -14.70 8.06 -7.45
N GLU A 131 -13.92 7.34 -6.64
CA GLU A 131 -13.76 7.60 -5.20
C GLU A 131 -12.62 8.58 -4.87
N LEU A 132 -11.89 9.09 -5.87
CA LEU A 132 -10.72 9.93 -5.63
C LEU A 132 -11.13 11.26 -4.97
N SER A 133 -10.58 11.53 -3.80
CA SER A 133 -10.83 12.77 -3.03
C SER A 133 -9.66 13.75 -3.03
N ALA A 134 -8.44 13.27 -3.24
CA ALA A 134 -7.22 14.06 -3.20
C ALA A 134 -6.28 13.68 -4.35
N LEU A 135 -5.90 14.66 -5.18
CA LEU A 135 -4.97 14.49 -6.29
C LEU A 135 -3.86 15.53 -6.22
N ASP A 136 -2.62 15.06 -6.15
CA ASP A 136 -1.44 15.92 -6.17
C ASP A 136 -0.64 15.74 -7.47
N LEU A 137 -0.64 16.77 -8.30
CA LEU A 137 0.12 16.91 -9.55
C LEU A 137 1.21 17.98 -9.44
N SER A 138 1.55 18.40 -8.24
CA SER A 138 2.51 19.47 -8.00
C SER A 138 3.92 19.15 -8.52
N TYR A 139 4.70 20.19 -8.81
CA TYR A 139 6.09 20.02 -9.28
C TYR A 139 6.21 19.10 -10.49
N ASN A 140 5.38 19.36 -11.50
CA ASN A 140 5.44 18.74 -12.82
C ASN A 140 5.75 19.80 -13.90
N ARG A 141 5.52 19.47 -15.16
CA ARG A 141 5.81 20.35 -16.31
C ARG A 141 4.55 20.67 -17.13
N LEU A 142 3.37 20.65 -16.49
CA LEU A 142 2.11 20.91 -17.15
C LEU A 142 2.04 22.37 -17.59
N ALA A 143 1.90 22.61 -18.90
CA ALA A 143 1.82 23.95 -19.48
C ALA A 143 0.37 24.42 -19.65
N ALA A 144 -0.56 23.52 -19.87
CA ALA A 144 -1.97 23.81 -20.07
C ALA A 144 -2.86 22.68 -19.49
N LEU A 145 -4.11 23.01 -19.15
CA LEU A 145 -5.14 22.06 -18.81
C LEU A 145 -6.23 22.13 -19.88
N ALA A 146 -6.40 21.06 -20.63
CA ALA A 146 -7.42 20.93 -21.68
C ALA A 146 -8.77 20.46 -21.09
N ASP A 147 -9.85 20.62 -21.89
CA ASP A 147 -11.18 20.16 -21.49
C ASP A 147 -11.20 18.63 -21.30
N GLY A 148 -11.98 18.18 -20.31
CA GLY A 148 -12.18 16.76 -20.03
C GLY A 148 -11.03 16.02 -19.35
N VAL A 149 -9.89 16.66 -19.06
CA VAL A 149 -8.73 15.99 -18.41
C VAL A 149 -9.05 15.41 -17.02
N PHE A 150 -10.02 15.97 -16.32
CA PHE A 150 -10.48 15.49 -15.00
C PHE A 150 -11.88 14.87 -15.05
N ALA A 151 -12.34 14.41 -16.22
CA ALA A 151 -13.58 13.68 -16.33
C ALA A 151 -13.60 12.47 -15.37
N GLY A 152 -14.77 12.19 -14.77
CA GLY A 152 -14.93 11.08 -13.81
C GLY A 152 -14.49 11.39 -12.37
N LEU A 153 -13.83 12.51 -12.08
CA LEU A 153 -13.34 12.86 -10.73
C LEU A 153 -14.36 13.71 -9.93
N GLY A 154 -15.65 13.42 -10.04
CA GLY A 154 -16.69 14.19 -9.36
C GLY A 154 -16.57 14.27 -7.84
N ASN A 155 -15.93 13.31 -7.19
CA ASN A 155 -15.72 13.27 -5.73
C ASN A 155 -14.42 13.97 -5.27
N LEU A 156 -13.64 14.53 -6.20
CA LEU A 156 -12.40 15.21 -5.85
C LEU A 156 -12.66 16.45 -4.99
N SER A 157 -12.07 16.49 -3.81
CA SER A 157 -12.18 17.61 -2.87
C SER A 157 -10.96 18.52 -2.86
N SER A 158 -9.79 17.99 -3.21
CA SER A 158 -8.53 18.72 -3.18
C SER A 158 -7.68 18.39 -4.40
N LEU A 159 -7.26 19.44 -5.13
CA LEU A 159 -6.40 19.35 -6.31
C LEU A 159 -5.21 20.29 -6.14
N TRP A 160 -4.01 19.71 -6.16
CA TRP A 160 -2.76 20.48 -6.11
C TRP A 160 -2.03 20.39 -7.45
N LEU A 161 -1.82 21.56 -8.06
CA LEU A 161 -1.12 21.76 -9.33
C LEU A 161 0.06 22.73 -9.18
N GLN A 162 0.48 23.00 -7.96
CA GLN A 162 1.50 23.99 -7.67
C GLN A 162 2.84 23.68 -8.34
N ARG A 163 3.57 24.75 -8.72
CA ARG A 163 4.88 24.61 -9.39
C ARG A 163 4.81 23.80 -10.70
N ASN A 164 3.76 24.02 -11.47
CA ASN A 164 3.66 23.68 -12.89
C ASN A 164 3.74 24.98 -13.72
N PRO A 165 4.34 24.97 -14.91
CA PRO A 165 4.42 26.16 -15.76
C PRO A 165 3.10 26.46 -16.49
N LEU A 166 1.96 26.32 -15.79
CA LEU A 166 0.62 26.48 -16.35
C LEU A 166 0.41 27.93 -16.86
N GLY A 167 0.26 28.06 -18.17
CA GLY A 167 -0.08 29.33 -18.84
C GLY A 167 -1.57 29.46 -19.17
N SER A 168 -2.29 28.36 -19.30
CA SER A 168 -3.72 28.35 -19.61
C SER A 168 -4.47 27.24 -18.90
N VAL A 169 -5.72 27.52 -18.58
CA VAL A 169 -6.69 26.56 -18.02
C VAL A 169 -7.96 26.70 -18.83
N SER A 170 -8.32 25.66 -19.57
CA SER A 170 -9.56 25.68 -20.35
C SER A 170 -10.79 25.73 -19.44
N PRO A 171 -11.85 26.44 -19.79
CA PRO A 171 -13.06 26.55 -18.98
C PRO A 171 -13.72 25.20 -18.64
N GLY A 172 -13.67 24.23 -19.56
CA GLY A 172 -14.22 22.89 -19.36
C GLY A 172 -13.29 21.93 -18.59
N ALA A 173 -12.03 22.30 -18.35
CA ALA A 173 -11.08 21.41 -17.66
C ALA A 173 -11.49 21.08 -16.23
N LEU A 174 -11.96 22.07 -15.47
CA LEU A 174 -12.31 21.93 -14.06
C LEU A 174 -13.81 21.67 -13.84
N ALA A 175 -14.65 21.82 -14.87
CA ALA A 175 -16.10 21.68 -14.76
C ALA A 175 -16.59 20.35 -14.15
N PRO A 176 -15.93 19.18 -14.41
CA PRO A 176 -16.34 17.90 -13.81
C PRO A 176 -16.14 17.83 -12.28
N LEU A 177 -15.35 18.72 -11.69
CA LEU A 177 -14.92 18.67 -10.28
C LEU A 177 -15.94 19.32 -9.33
N VAL A 178 -17.19 18.91 -9.39
CA VAL A 178 -18.32 19.55 -8.67
C VAL A 178 -18.16 19.58 -7.14
N ASN A 179 -17.37 18.68 -6.55
CA ASN A 179 -17.14 18.60 -5.12
C ASN A 179 -15.81 19.26 -4.67
N LEU A 180 -15.08 19.92 -5.59
CA LEU A 180 -13.80 20.52 -5.29
C LEU A 180 -13.93 21.65 -4.26
N GLN A 181 -13.15 21.54 -3.17
CA GLN A 181 -13.12 22.53 -2.10
C GLN A 181 -11.80 23.31 -2.09
N CYS A 182 -10.71 22.67 -2.46
CA CYS A 182 -9.38 23.22 -2.44
C CYS A 182 -8.70 23.09 -3.82
N LEU A 183 -8.29 24.22 -4.40
CA LEU A 183 -7.52 24.26 -5.64
C LEU A 183 -6.25 25.09 -5.45
N SER A 184 -5.09 24.50 -5.68
CA SER A 184 -3.83 25.24 -5.72
C SER A 184 -3.21 25.21 -7.11
N LEU A 185 -3.10 26.40 -7.72
CA LEU A 185 -2.44 26.68 -9.01
C LEU A 185 -1.16 27.51 -8.81
N ARG A 186 -0.60 27.46 -7.61
CA ARG A 186 0.56 28.26 -7.20
C ARG A 186 1.79 27.98 -8.06
N GLY A 187 2.50 29.05 -8.46
CA GLY A 187 3.78 28.92 -9.18
C GLY A 187 3.64 28.51 -10.64
N GLY A 188 2.54 28.90 -11.27
CA GLY A 188 2.30 28.80 -12.70
C GLY A 188 2.77 30.04 -13.48
N ARG A 189 2.18 30.26 -14.65
CA ARG A 189 2.42 31.42 -15.55
C ARG A 189 1.10 32.04 -16.03
N LEU A 190 0.07 31.99 -15.19
CA LEU A 190 -1.24 32.55 -15.51
C LEU A 190 -1.18 34.06 -15.57
N GLY A 191 -1.54 34.67 -16.68
CA GLY A 191 -1.40 36.11 -16.91
C GLY A 191 -2.50 36.96 -16.28
N GLY A 192 -3.69 36.45 -16.02
CA GLY A 192 -4.82 37.23 -15.49
C GLY A 192 -5.81 36.39 -14.69
N LEU A 193 -6.49 37.02 -13.72
CA LEU A 193 -7.49 36.35 -12.90
C LEU A 193 -8.74 35.98 -13.69
N GLY A 194 -9.11 36.73 -14.73
CA GLY A 194 -10.32 36.48 -15.54
C GLY A 194 -10.34 35.09 -16.18
N VAL A 195 -9.20 34.59 -16.68
CA VAL A 195 -9.06 33.25 -17.26
C VAL A 195 -9.35 32.17 -16.20
N VAL A 196 -8.81 32.34 -14.99
CA VAL A 196 -9.02 31.41 -13.89
C VAL A 196 -10.47 31.48 -13.40
N ALA A 197 -11.03 32.68 -13.29
CA ALA A 197 -12.42 32.91 -12.87
C ALA A 197 -13.40 32.17 -13.79
N GLU A 198 -13.18 32.20 -15.12
CA GLU A 198 -13.95 31.45 -16.09
C GLU A 198 -13.87 29.94 -15.88
N ALA A 199 -12.66 29.42 -15.60
CA ALA A 199 -12.45 28.01 -15.37
C ALA A 199 -13.07 27.50 -14.04
N VAL A 200 -13.15 28.37 -12.99
CA VAL A 200 -13.69 27.95 -11.68
C VAL A 200 -15.14 28.32 -11.44
N LYS A 201 -15.81 29.04 -12.36
CA LYS A 201 -17.18 29.54 -12.17
C LYS A 201 -18.20 28.44 -11.85
N SER A 202 -17.99 27.23 -12.37
CA SER A 202 -18.87 26.05 -12.17
C SER A 202 -18.65 25.35 -10.81
N LEU A 203 -17.58 25.69 -10.07
CA LEU A 203 -17.18 24.99 -8.85
C LEU A 203 -17.94 25.51 -7.62
N GLY A 204 -19.21 25.16 -7.50
CA GLY A 204 -20.11 25.65 -6.43
C GLY A 204 -19.71 25.30 -5.00
N ARG A 205 -18.70 24.43 -4.78
CA ARG A 205 -18.20 24.04 -3.46
C ARG A 205 -16.77 24.51 -3.18
N LEU A 206 -16.15 25.25 -4.09
CA LEU A 206 -14.78 25.73 -3.95
C LEU A 206 -14.66 26.75 -2.79
N ARG A 207 -13.87 26.41 -1.76
CA ARG A 207 -13.67 27.23 -0.56
C ARG A 207 -12.30 27.96 -0.55
N ALA A 208 -11.30 27.34 -1.14
CA ALA A 208 -9.94 27.88 -1.14
C ALA A 208 -9.30 27.78 -2.53
N LEU A 209 -8.79 28.92 -3.01
CA LEU A 209 -8.09 29.06 -4.28
C LEU A 209 -6.73 29.72 -4.03
N ASP A 210 -5.65 29.01 -4.36
CA ASP A 210 -4.28 29.52 -4.27
C ASP A 210 -3.72 29.81 -5.67
N LEU A 211 -3.50 31.08 -5.96
CA LEU A 211 -2.94 31.61 -7.21
C LEU A 211 -1.61 32.35 -6.97
N CYS A 212 -0.96 32.11 -5.84
CA CYS A 212 0.33 32.78 -5.56
C CYS A 212 1.39 32.42 -6.60
N CYS A 213 2.30 33.39 -6.88
CA CYS A 213 3.43 33.18 -7.78
C CYS A 213 3.06 32.84 -9.23
N ASN A 214 2.07 33.51 -9.83
CA ASN A 214 1.59 33.25 -11.19
C ASN A 214 1.88 34.35 -12.24
N ASN A 215 2.57 35.40 -11.87
CA ASN A 215 2.77 36.59 -12.71
C ASN A 215 1.47 37.29 -13.13
N LEU A 216 0.42 37.23 -12.30
CA LEU A 216 -0.82 37.93 -12.55
C LEU A 216 -0.55 39.46 -12.53
N THR A 217 -0.96 40.14 -13.60
CA THR A 217 -0.75 41.59 -13.73
C THR A 217 -2.01 42.40 -13.45
N THR A 218 -3.17 41.79 -13.62
CA THR A 218 -4.47 42.45 -13.42
C THR A 218 -5.48 41.48 -12.78
N LEU A 219 -6.43 42.06 -12.05
CA LEU A 219 -7.60 41.31 -11.62
C LEU A 219 -8.68 41.22 -12.71
N GLY A 220 -8.56 42.05 -13.77
CA GLY A 220 -9.28 42.06 -15.04
C GLY A 220 -10.82 41.93 -15.00
N PRO A 221 -11.50 42.21 -16.10
CA PRO A 221 -12.91 41.87 -16.24
C PRO A 221 -13.04 40.34 -16.43
N GLY A 222 -13.88 39.67 -15.61
CA GLY A 222 -14.18 38.26 -15.67
C GLY A 222 -15.46 37.94 -14.90
N PRO A 223 -15.98 36.75 -15.01
CA PRO A 223 -17.13 36.32 -14.23
C PRO A 223 -16.81 36.40 -12.72
N PRO A 224 -17.82 36.56 -11.88
CA PRO A 224 -17.64 36.53 -10.44
C PRO A 224 -17.09 35.16 -10.01
N LEU A 225 -16.20 35.17 -9.02
CA LEU A 225 -15.71 33.95 -8.41
C LEU A 225 -16.86 33.22 -7.68
N PRO A 226 -16.80 31.89 -7.53
CA PRO A 226 -17.83 31.12 -6.87
C PRO A 226 -18.22 31.69 -5.48
N ALA A 227 -19.50 31.76 -5.19
CA ALA A 227 -20.00 32.29 -3.92
C ALA A 227 -19.54 31.49 -2.69
N SER A 228 -19.13 30.25 -2.88
CA SER A 228 -18.55 29.36 -1.85
C SER A 228 -17.10 29.72 -1.50
N LEU A 229 -16.41 30.53 -2.31
CA LEU A 229 -15.01 30.85 -2.13
C LEU A 229 -14.79 31.78 -0.93
N VAL A 230 -14.08 31.30 0.05
CA VAL A 230 -13.81 32.02 1.32
C VAL A 230 -12.37 32.45 1.41
N ASN A 231 -11.43 31.65 0.88
CA ASN A 231 -9.99 31.91 0.97
C ASN A 231 -9.40 32.07 -0.45
N LEU A 232 -8.91 33.28 -0.74
CA LEU A 232 -8.25 33.61 -1.99
C LEU A 232 -6.82 34.08 -1.72
N GLN A 233 -5.84 33.37 -2.27
CA GLN A 233 -4.42 33.67 -2.17
C GLN A 233 -3.90 34.13 -3.53
N LEU A 234 -3.41 35.37 -3.59
CA LEU A 234 -2.88 36.04 -4.76
C LEU A 234 -1.44 36.54 -4.52
N CYS A 235 -0.76 36.03 -3.49
CA CYS A 235 0.56 36.52 -3.07
C CYS A 235 1.63 36.30 -4.15
N ASN A 236 2.65 37.20 -4.12
CA ASN A 236 3.81 37.12 -5.01
C ASN A 236 3.42 37.04 -6.50
N ASN A 237 2.57 37.97 -6.92
CA ASN A 237 2.24 38.23 -8.32
C ASN A 237 2.75 39.65 -8.73
N SER A 238 2.31 40.14 -9.86
CA SER A 238 2.75 41.45 -10.40
C SER A 238 1.54 42.37 -10.63
N LEU A 239 0.61 42.41 -9.67
CA LEU A 239 -0.66 43.11 -9.86
C LEU A 239 -0.52 44.62 -10.03
N GLY A 240 0.54 45.25 -9.50
CA GLY A 240 0.79 46.65 -9.57
C GLY A 240 -0.30 47.58 -8.98
N GLY A 241 -1.55 47.18 -9.15
CA GLY A 241 -2.76 47.81 -8.65
C GLY A 241 -3.95 46.86 -8.75
N LEU A 242 -5.13 47.27 -8.28
CA LEU A 242 -6.36 46.47 -8.28
C LEU A 242 -7.37 46.95 -9.32
N LEU A 243 -6.93 47.72 -10.29
CA LEU A 243 -7.75 48.26 -11.37
C LEU A 243 -8.45 47.16 -12.18
N GLY A 244 -9.73 47.35 -12.50
CA GLY A 244 -10.52 46.38 -13.27
C GLY A 244 -11.20 45.30 -12.45
N ALA A 245 -10.94 45.19 -11.15
CA ALA A 245 -11.66 44.26 -10.28
C ALA A 245 -13.09 44.75 -10.05
N SER A 246 -14.07 43.90 -10.37
CA SER A 246 -15.45 44.16 -10.02
C SER A 246 -15.70 43.91 -8.52
N PRO A 247 -16.50 44.73 -7.83
CA PRO A 247 -16.92 44.47 -6.44
C PRO A 247 -17.57 43.09 -6.25
N ALA A 248 -18.21 42.57 -7.29
CA ALA A 248 -18.83 41.27 -7.28
C ALA A 248 -17.82 40.11 -7.20
N THR A 249 -16.60 40.29 -7.72
CA THR A 249 -15.56 39.24 -7.79
C THR A 249 -15.09 38.78 -6.41
N LEU A 250 -14.95 39.72 -5.45
CA LEU A 250 -14.38 39.44 -4.12
C LEU A 250 -15.43 39.48 -2.99
N ARG A 251 -16.71 39.62 -3.30
CA ARG A 251 -17.80 39.84 -2.32
C ARG A 251 -17.89 38.77 -1.22
N HIS A 252 -17.61 37.50 -1.55
CA HIS A 252 -17.76 36.35 -0.64
C HIS A 252 -16.42 35.96 0.03
N VAL A 253 -15.32 36.56 -0.39
CA VAL A 253 -14.00 36.27 0.15
C VAL A 253 -13.88 36.79 1.58
N ARG A 254 -13.46 35.93 2.51
CA ARG A 254 -13.18 36.28 3.91
C ARG A 254 -11.69 36.39 4.20
N THR A 255 -10.88 35.62 3.51
CA THR A 255 -9.42 35.67 3.63
C THR A 255 -8.84 36.05 2.26
N LEU A 256 -8.15 37.18 2.21
CA LEU A 256 -7.51 37.69 1.01
C LEU A 256 -6.03 37.96 1.27
N ASP A 257 -5.18 37.28 0.48
CA ASP A 257 -3.74 37.49 0.50
C ASP A 257 -3.28 38.18 -0.78
N LEU A 258 -2.87 39.44 -0.66
CA LEU A 258 -2.33 40.29 -1.71
C LEU A 258 -0.86 40.61 -1.48
N SER A 259 -0.17 39.84 -0.62
CA SER A 259 1.21 40.14 -0.27
C SER A 259 2.15 40.03 -1.47
N TYR A 260 3.18 40.88 -1.50
CA TYR A 260 4.22 40.87 -2.55
C TYR A 260 3.67 41.03 -3.96
N ASN A 261 2.85 42.05 -4.22
CA ASN A 261 2.23 42.28 -5.54
C ASN A 261 2.67 43.60 -6.22
N GLY A 262 3.46 44.41 -5.54
CA GLY A 262 3.81 45.73 -6.07
C GLY A 262 2.68 46.77 -6.03
N ILE A 263 1.62 46.51 -5.24
CA ILE A 263 0.49 47.43 -5.09
C ILE A 263 0.95 48.68 -4.39
N SER A 264 0.76 49.87 -5.07
CA SER A 264 1.20 51.16 -4.56
C SER A 264 0.03 52.12 -4.31
N ARG A 265 -1.11 51.95 -4.98
CA ARG A 265 -2.22 52.90 -4.95
C ARG A 265 -3.31 52.44 -3.97
N ALA A 266 -3.57 53.25 -2.97
CA ALA A 266 -4.58 52.98 -1.94
C ALA A 266 -6.02 53.14 -2.49
N GLU A 267 -6.22 54.03 -3.45
CA GLU A 267 -7.50 54.34 -4.08
C GLU A 267 -8.12 53.11 -4.79
N ASP A 268 -7.30 52.16 -5.24
CA ASP A 268 -7.74 50.94 -5.89
C ASP A 268 -8.59 50.05 -4.98
N PHE A 269 -8.53 50.23 -3.66
CA PHE A 269 -9.33 49.48 -2.68
C PHE A 269 -10.75 50.02 -2.52
N ILE A 270 -11.02 51.28 -2.92
CA ILE A 270 -12.34 51.93 -2.74
C ILE A 270 -13.46 51.15 -3.46
N PRO A 271 -13.34 50.83 -4.76
CA PRO A 271 -14.42 50.17 -5.50
C PRO A 271 -14.69 48.76 -5.01
N LEU A 272 -13.73 48.09 -4.37
CA LEU A 272 -13.86 46.67 -3.98
C LEU A 272 -14.82 46.41 -2.82
N ARG A 273 -15.15 47.43 -2.02
CA ARG A 273 -16.09 47.33 -0.88
C ARG A 273 -15.87 46.11 0.01
N LEU A 274 -14.63 45.84 0.45
CA LEU A 274 -14.17 44.65 1.14
C LEU A 274 -14.65 44.55 2.62
N ARG A 275 -15.96 44.67 2.84
CA ARG A 275 -16.54 44.75 4.21
C ARG A 275 -16.60 43.40 4.91
N ASN A 276 -16.60 42.28 4.16
CA ASN A 276 -16.76 40.94 4.69
C ASN A 276 -15.43 40.22 4.98
N LEU A 277 -14.31 40.90 4.83
CA LEU A 277 -13.01 40.34 5.11
C LEU A 277 -12.81 40.06 6.59
N SER A 278 -12.39 38.84 6.91
CA SER A 278 -11.88 38.47 8.23
C SER A 278 -10.37 38.68 8.33
N LEU A 279 -9.65 38.37 7.25
CA LEU A 279 -8.19 38.43 7.19
C LEU A 279 -7.72 39.06 5.89
N LEU A 280 -6.88 40.09 6.01
CA LEU A 280 -6.24 40.76 4.88
C LEU A 280 -4.72 40.80 5.06
N HIS A 281 -4.00 40.22 4.09
CA HIS A 281 -2.53 40.26 3.99
C HIS A 281 -2.11 41.23 2.89
N LEU A 282 -1.37 42.29 3.25
CA LEU A 282 -0.84 43.28 2.35
C LEU A 282 0.71 43.38 2.40
N SER A 283 1.33 42.42 3.08
CA SER A 283 2.78 42.44 3.34
C SER A 283 3.62 42.60 2.06
N GLY A 284 4.70 43.34 2.14
CA GLY A 284 5.67 43.50 1.07
C GLY A 284 5.18 44.26 -0.17
N ASN A 285 4.13 45.09 -0.05
CA ASN A 285 3.70 45.99 -1.11
C ASN A 285 4.23 47.43 -0.85
N PRO A 286 4.58 48.21 -1.89
CA PRO A 286 4.98 49.63 -1.74
C PRO A 286 3.75 50.54 -1.51
N LEU A 287 2.86 50.15 -0.60
CA LEU A 287 1.57 50.77 -0.35
C LEU A 287 1.67 51.77 0.78
N ASP A 288 1.16 52.98 0.57
CA ASP A 288 0.96 53.93 1.67
C ASP A 288 -0.23 53.51 2.55
N VAL A 289 0.11 52.92 3.71
CA VAL A 289 -0.87 52.45 4.69
C VAL A 289 -1.73 53.56 5.24
N PHE A 290 -1.15 54.74 5.43
CA PHE A 290 -1.88 55.89 5.98
C PHE A 290 -2.98 56.31 5.03
N ARG A 291 -2.66 56.40 3.75
CA ARG A 291 -3.64 56.74 2.70
C ARG A 291 -4.67 55.61 2.53
N LEU A 292 -4.27 54.34 2.58
CA LEU A 292 -5.20 53.20 2.54
C LEU A 292 -6.24 53.31 3.67
N LEU A 293 -5.82 53.56 4.91
CA LEU A 293 -6.69 53.68 6.06
C LEU A 293 -7.57 54.93 6.02
N GLU A 294 -7.23 55.96 5.26
CA GLU A 294 -8.08 57.14 5.04
C GLU A 294 -9.20 56.85 4.04
N VAL A 295 -8.85 56.29 2.89
CA VAL A 295 -9.76 56.20 1.73
C VAL A 295 -10.65 54.95 1.75
N SER A 296 -10.25 53.91 2.46
CA SER A 296 -10.96 52.63 2.48
C SER A 296 -11.70 52.35 3.78
N ASP A 297 -12.94 51.82 3.68
CA ASP A 297 -13.75 51.32 4.82
C ASP A 297 -13.52 49.79 5.07
N ILE A 298 -12.23 49.41 5.11
CA ILE A 298 -11.85 48.02 5.37
C ILE A 298 -11.87 47.75 6.86
N ARG A 299 -12.64 46.71 7.33
CA ARG A 299 -12.78 46.39 8.76
C ARG A 299 -12.52 44.88 9.05
N PRO A 300 -11.35 44.34 8.71
CA PRO A 300 -11.03 42.97 8.96
C PRO A 300 -10.76 42.71 10.45
N HIS A 301 -10.92 41.43 10.85
CA HIS A 301 -10.57 40.99 12.19
C HIS A 301 -9.04 40.86 12.38
N SER A 302 -8.30 40.59 11.29
CA SER A 302 -6.84 40.44 11.29
C SER A 302 -6.24 41.17 10.11
N LEU A 303 -5.26 42.04 10.39
CA LEU A 303 -4.49 42.81 9.41
C LEU A 303 -3.01 42.39 9.40
N ASP A 304 -2.45 42.21 8.22
CA ASP A 304 -1.03 41.96 8.04
C ASP A 304 -0.42 43.12 7.22
N PHE A 305 0.23 44.04 7.92
CA PHE A 305 0.96 45.20 7.40
C PHE A 305 2.46 44.99 7.43
N SER A 306 2.91 43.76 7.26
CA SER A 306 4.32 43.42 7.29
C SER A 306 5.03 43.94 6.03
N GLY A 307 6.26 44.43 6.19
CA GLY A 307 7.10 44.83 5.05
C GLY A 307 6.65 46.12 4.33
N LEU A 308 5.98 47.01 5.01
CA LEU A 308 5.46 48.27 4.47
C LEU A 308 6.31 49.51 4.89
N ALA A 309 7.51 49.28 5.41
CA ALA A 309 8.50 50.30 5.78
C ALA A 309 7.98 51.42 6.73
N LEU A 310 7.13 51.05 7.69
CA LEU A 310 6.45 52.00 8.57
C LEU A 310 7.42 52.82 9.45
N GLY A 311 8.56 52.25 9.87
CA GLY A 311 9.50 52.88 10.82
C GLY A 311 8.92 53.11 12.22
N ASP A 312 9.74 53.60 13.14
CA ASP A 312 9.36 53.72 14.58
C ASP A 312 8.13 54.64 14.82
N GLY A 313 8.04 55.77 14.08
CA GLY A 313 6.89 56.69 14.21
C GLY A 313 5.64 56.27 13.47
N GLY A 314 5.74 55.28 12.57
CA GLY A 314 4.62 54.82 11.78
C GLY A 314 3.61 53.95 12.55
N VAL A 315 4.06 53.19 13.55
CA VAL A 315 3.20 52.32 14.35
C VAL A 315 2.12 53.13 15.09
N ASP A 316 2.47 54.21 15.78
CA ASP A 316 1.51 55.05 16.48
C ASP A 316 0.51 55.68 15.49
N LYS A 317 0.96 56.22 14.36
CA LYS A 317 0.10 56.80 13.33
C LYS A 317 -0.89 55.76 12.77
N VAL A 318 -0.43 54.50 12.50
CA VAL A 318 -1.29 53.42 12.05
C VAL A 318 -2.33 53.12 13.15
N CYS A 319 -1.91 53.02 14.39
CA CYS A 319 -2.81 52.74 15.51
C CYS A 319 -3.86 53.88 15.69
N GLN A 320 -3.50 55.15 15.58
CA GLN A 320 -4.44 56.29 15.61
C GLN A 320 -5.52 56.14 14.53
N ARG A 321 -5.15 55.74 13.32
CA ARG A 321 -6.10 55.51 12.21
C ARG A 321 -6.95 54.27 12.38
N LEU A 322 -6.47 53.30 13.13
CA LEU A 322 -7.21 52.02 13.40
C LEU A 322 -8.09 52.13 14.63
N LYS A 323 -8.01 53.21 15.43
CA LYS A 323 -8.68 53.36 16.73
C LYS A 323 -10.17 53.04 16.69
N ASP A 324 -10.90 53.48 15.67
CA ASP A 324 -12.32 53.28 15.49
C ASP A 324 -12.69 51.95 14.80
N ARG A 325 -11.71 51.13 14.51
CA ARG A 325 -11.90 49.80 13.86
C ARG A 325 -11.92 48.66 14.88
N TRP A 326 -12.87 48.73 15.77
CA TRP A 326 -13.05 47.87 16.96
C TRP A 326 -13.20 46.39 16.65
N ALA A 327 -13.47 45.97 15.38
CA ALA A 327 -13.49 44.56 14.96
C ALA A 327 -12.08 43.94 14.85
N LEU A 328 -11.03 44.76 14.78
CA LEU A 328 -9.65 44.33 14.65
C LEU A 328 -9.14 43.80 15.99
N TRP A 329 -8.77 42.52 16.06
CA TRP A 329 -8.17 41.90 17.23
C TRP A 329 -6.73 41.39 17.00
N ARG A 330 -6.28 41.27 15.73
CA ARG A 330 -4.94 40.81 15.39
C ARG A 330 -4.27 41.78 14.43
N LEU A 331 -3.06 42.20 14.79
CA LEU A 331 -2.24 43.09 13.98
C LEU A 331 -0.82 42.52 13.83
N LYS A 332 -0.34 42.39 12.58
CA LYS A 332 1.03 41.99 12.26
C LYS A 332 1.76 43.16 11.65
N LEU A 333 2.95 43.46 12.18
CA LEU A 333 3.84 44.55 11.79
C LEU A 333 5.28 44.06 11.53
N GLN A 334 5.41 42.87 10.96
CA GLN A 334 6.71 42.27 10.68
C GLN A 334 7.45 43.07 9.57
N HIS A 335 8.79 43.00 9.52
CA HIS A 335 9.61 43.59 8.46
C HIS A 335 9.40 45.11 8.20
N ASN A 336 9.02 45.87 9.22
CA ASN A 336 8.75 47.31 9.08
C ASN A 336 9.94 48.23 9.47
N GLY A 337 11.11 47.64 9.74
CA GLY A 337 12.31 48.38 10.06
C GLY A 337 12.30 49.03 11.47
N LEU A 338 11.38 48.61 12.35
CA LEU A 338 11.25 49.17 13.71
C LEU A 338 12.54 48.96 14.51
N GLN A 339 13.06 50.01 15.13
CA GLN A 339 14.29 49.95 15.92
C GLN A 339 14.04 50.10 17.42
N LYS A 340 13.02 50.86 17.81
CA LYS A 340 12.68 51.17 19.20
C LYS A 340 11.18 51.18 19.38
N LEU A 341 10.70 50.75 20.53
CA LEU A 341 9.31 50.90 20.98
C LEU A 341 9.30 51.51 22.38
N PRO A 342 9.23 52.84 22.46
CA PRO A 342 9.12 53.54 23.73
C PRO A 342 7.77 53.32 24.41
N ASN A 343 7.68 53.58 25.70
CA ASN A 343 6.44 53.50 26.46
C ASN A 343 5.35 54.36 25.81
N GLY A 344 4.12 53.82 25.73
CA GLY A 344 2.99 54.49 25.12
C GLY A 344 2.85 54.37 23.62
N THR A 345 3.80 53.76 22.88
CA THR A 345 3.75 53.64 21.42
C THR A 345 2.48 52.95 20.91
N LEU A 346 1.90 52.06 21.67
CA LEU A 346 0.71 51.34 21.29
C LEU A 346 -0.56 51.87 21.99
N ALA A 347 -0.46 53.07 22.63
CA ALA A 347 -1.58 53.61 23.39
C ALA A 347 -2.79 54.02 22.53
N SER A 348 -2.55 54.37 21.28
CA SER A 348 -3.57 54.72 20.31
C SER A 348 -4.15 53.55 19.53
N CYS A 349 -3.63 52.33 19.74
CA CYS A 349 -4.08 51.15 19.01
C CYS A 349 -5.52 50.75 19.41
N PRO A 350 -6.29 50.07 18.53
CA PRO A 350 -7.53 49.42 18.91
C PRO A 350 -7.31 48.34 19.98
N VAL A 351 -8.34 47.80 20.51
CA VAL A 351 -8.26 46.70 21.48
C VAL A 351 -7.79 45.40 20.81
N LEU A 352 -6.46 45.15 20.86
CA LEU A 352 -5.82 44.01 20.24
C LEU A 352 -5.77 42.81 21.21
N LYS A 353 -6.03 41.61 20.65
CA LYS A 353 -5.77 40.35 21.33
C LYS A 353 -4.43 39.74 20.96
N GLU A 354 -3.97 39.95 19.71
CA GLU A 354 -2.70 39.44 19.22
C GLU A 354 -1.92 40.55 18.49
N LEU A 355 -0.66 40.69 18.86
CA LEU A 355 0.27 41.64 18.23
C LEU A 355 1.55 40.92 17.86
N ASP A 356 1.95 41.06 16.58
CA ASP A 356 3.17 40.49 16.07
C ASP A 356 4.12 41.59 15.52
N LEU A 357 5.26 41.72 16.18
CA LEU A 357 6.34 42.70 15.87
C LEU A 357 7.61 41.96 15.38
N SER A 358 7.50 40.72 14.94
CA SER A 358 8.65 39.92 14.55
C SER A 358 9.35 40.45 13.30
N TYR A 359 10.58 40.01 13.05
CA TYR A 359 11.36 40.36 11.87
C TYR A 359 11.60 41.86 11.70
N ASN A 360 11.76 42.57 12.82
CA ASN A 360 12.16 43.99 12.81
C ASN A 360 13.62 44.16 13.26
N ARG A 361 14.04 45.38 13.57
CA ARG A 361 15.39 45.72 14.04
C ARG A 361 15.39 46.22 15.46
N LEU A 362 14.41 45.78 16.27
CA LEU A 362 14.22 46.23 17.63
C LEU A 362 15.44 45.88 18.49
N ARG A 363 16.10 46.89 18.98
CA ARG A 363 17.25 46.80 19.90
C ARG A 363 16.84 46.95 21.35
N TRP A 364 15.72 47.62 21.57
CA TRP A 364 15.17 47.90 22.91
C TRP A 364 13.65 47.88 22.83
N VAL A 365 13.06 47.27 23.85
CA VAL A 365 11.62 47.29 24.09
C VAL A 365 11.42 47.69 25.57
N GLY A 366 10.60 48.69 25.84
CA GLY A 366 10.19 49.03 27.17
C GLY A 366 9.44 47.89 27.90
N CYS A 367 9.04 48.10 29.11
CA CYS A 367 8.16 47.13 29.78
C CYS A 367 6.86 47.06 28.99
N VAL A 368 6.47 45.84 28.58
CA VAL A 368 5.30 45.60 27.71
C VAL A 368 4.03 46.22 28.30
N GLY A 369 3.83 46.15 29.63
CA GLY A 369 2.75 46.87 30.33
C GLY A 369 2.77 48.39 30.13
N GLY A 370 3.92 49.00 29.88
CA GLY A 370 4.06 50.43 29.60
C GLY A 370 3.84 50.84 28.14
N LEU A 371 3.79 49.86 27.20
CA LEU A 371 3.56 50.13 25.77
C LEU A 371 2.08 50.46 25.50
N LEU A 372 1.18 49.89 26.26
CA LEU A 372 -0.29 50.02 26.17
C LEU A 372 -0.83 50.97 27.27
N ARG A 373 -1.98 51.60 27.05
CA ARG A 373 -2.69 52.44 28.05
C ARG A 373 -4.20 52.17 28.01
N GLY A 374 -4.85 52.36 29.16
CA GLY A 374 -6.31 52.31 29.28
C GLY A 374 -6.91 50.92 29.02
N GLU A 375 -8.07 50.87 28.41
CA GLU A 375 -8.83 49.67 28.14
C GLU A 375 -8.10 48.57 27.32
N GLN A 376 -7.12 48.97 26.48
CA GLN A 376 -6.33 48.06 25.67
C GLN A 376 -5.48 47.11 26.48
N GLN A 377 -5.13 47.44 27.71
CA GLN A 377 -4.30 46.64 28.61
C GLN A 377 -4.96 45.35 29.01
N GLY A 378 -6.30 45.36 29.10
CA GLY A 378 -7.08 44.22 29.59
C GLY A 378 -7.21 43.05 28.59
N GLU A 379 -7.09 43.29 27.30
CA GLU A 379 -7.47 42.33 26.23
C GLU A 379 -6.30 41.65 25.56
N LEU A 380 -5.08 42.19 25.63
CA LEU A 380 -3.94 41.58 24.94
C LEU A 380 -3.65 40.17 25.49
N ALA A 381 -3.75 39.18 24.63
CA ALA A 381 -3.62 37.76 24.92
C ALA A 381 -2.29 37.14 24.43
N ALA A 382 -1.77 37.60 23.29
CA ALA A 382 -0.51 37.13 22.74
C ALA A 382 0.34 38.28 22.17
N LEU A 383 1.64 38.22 22.48
CA LEU A 383 2.65 39.16 21.98
C LEU A 383 3.82 38.38 21.39
N THR A 384 4.12 38.64 20.12
CA THR A 384 5.25 38.01 19.40
C THR A 384 6.25 39.07 18.96
N VAL A 385 7.52 38.93 19.40
CA VAL A 385 8.64 39.84 19.08
C VAL A 385 9.83 39.02 18.64
N GLU A 386 9.60 38.07 17.74
CA GLU A 386 10.63 37.14 17.27
C GLU A 386 11.53 37.79 16.21
N HIS A 387 12.72 37.22 15.98
CA HIS A 387 13.63 37.68 14.95
C HIS A 387 13.93 39.20 14.99
N ASN A 388 14.32 39.68 16.18
CA ASN A 388 14.75 41.04 16.42
C ASN A 388 16.19 41.11 16.94
N LEU A 389 16.65 42.27 17.37
CA LEU A 389 18.00 42.53 17.84
C LEU A 389 18.05 42.88 19.34
N LEU A 390 17.04 42.41 20.10
CA LEU A 390 16.95 42.71 21.53
C LEU A 390 18.12 42.08 22.28
N GLN A 391 18.83 42.89 23.10
CA GLN A 391 19.98 42.43 23.89
C GLN A 391 19.64 42.25 25.38
N ARG A 392 18.65 42.95 25.87
CA ARG A 392 18.25 42.96 27.29
C ARG A 392 16.73 43.02 27.40
N LEU A 393 16.17 42.31 28.37
CA LEU A 393 14.80 42.51 28.85
C LEU A 393 14.90 43.27 30.18
N PRO A 394 14.29 44.47 30.27
CA PRO A 394 14.39 45.30 31.49
C PRO A 394 13.67 44.66 32.66
N SER A 395 13.98 45.12 33.87
CA SER A 395 13.14 44.90 35.05
C SER A 395 11.81 45.64 34.87
N CYS A 396 10.70 44.95 35.11
CA CYS A 396 9.36 45.52 34.94
C CYS A 396 8.59 45.58 36.28
N TRP A 397 9.31 45.82 37.31
CA TRP A 397 8.69 46.02 38.66
C TRP A 397 7.75 47.24 38.62
N GLY A 398 6.50 47.05 39.13
CA GLY A 398 5.50 48.12 39.13
C GLY A 398 4.93 48.49 37.77
N ALA A 399 5.26 47.77 36.69
CA ALA A 399 4.66 47.97 35.38
C ALA A 399 3.18 47.56 35.42
N THR A 400 2.35 48.24 34.62
CA THR A 400 0.90 47.92 34.52
C THR A 400 0.71 46.48 34.08
N GLU A 401 -0.19 45.79 34.77
CA GLU A 401 -0.50 44.37 34.53
C GLU A 401 -1.36 44.20 33.28
N LEU A 402 -1.07 43.11 32.55
CA LEU A 402 -1.83 42.64 31.37
C LEU A 402 -2.50 41.31 31.74
N PRO A 403 -3.71 41.35 32.33
CA PRO A 403 -4.31 40.18 33.00
C PRO A 403 -4.68 39.04 32.06
N ARG A 404 -4.83 39.31 30.78
CA ARG A 404 -5.16 38.28 29.77
C ARG A 404 -3.95 37.78 28.95
N LEU A 405 -2.77 38.39 29.17
CA LEU A 405 -1.57 38.00 28.40
C LEU A 405 -1.08 36.62 28.82
N TYR A 406 -1.38 35.62 28.00
CA TYR A 406 -1.01 34.25 28.30
C TYR A 406 0.15 33.70 27.44
N ASN A 407 0.49 34.37 26.31
CA ASN A 407 1.55 33.90 25.40
C ASN A 407 2.48 35.04 25.02
N VAL A 408 3.78 34.88 25.31
CA VAL A 408 4.82 35.87 24.97
C VAL A 408 5.99 35.15 24.32
N SER A 409 6.42 35.65 23.15
CA SER A 409 7.56 35.10 22.42
C SER A 409 8.60 36.14 22.10
N PHE A 410 9.82 35.90 22.60
CA PHE A 410 11.04 36.64 22.25
C PHE A 410 12.06 35.78 21.54
N ARG A 411 11.61 34.74 20.84
CA ARG A 411 12.45 33.79 20.12
C ARG A 411 13.25 34.47 19.03
N TYR A 412 14.44 33.93 18.71
CA TYR A 412 15.33 34.52 17.68
C TYR A 412 15.71 35.99 17.93
N ASN A 413 16.20 36.28 19.11
CA ASN A 413 16.76 37.57 19.45
C ASN A 413 18.26 37.41 19.83
N ARG A 414 18.85 38.43 20.44
CA ARG A 414 20.22 38.43 20.95
C ARG A 414 20.27 38.71 22.45
N ILE A 415 19.24 38.25 23.20
CA ILE A 415 19.08 38.54 24.61
C ILE A 415 20.20 37.87 25.39
N LEU A 416 20.98 38.72 26.06
CA LEU A 416 22.10 38.33 26.94
C LEU A 416 21.64 38.22 28.40
N THR A 417 20.76 39.14 28.83
CA THR A 417 20.32 39.26 30.22
C THR A 417 18.82 39.57 30.32
N ILE A 418 18.21 38.97 31.34
CA ILE A 418 16.82 39.24 31.74
C ILE A 418 16.87 39.85 33.11
N GLY A 419 16.28 41.05 33.26
CA GLY A 419 16.22 41.73 34.54
C GLY A 419 15.34 41.03 35.57
N PRO A 420 15.51 41.29 36.86
CA PRO A 420 14.62 40.75 37.91
C PRO A 420 13.17 41.13 37.64
N LYS A 421 12.25 40.20 37.85
CA LYS A 421 10.81 40.36 37.60
C LYS A 421 10.47 40.96 36.22
N ALA A 422 11.22 40.61 35.20
CA ALA A 422 11.07 41.16 33.83
C ALA A 422 9.66 40.93 33.25
N PHE A 423 8.93 39.95 33.73
CA PHE A 423 7.58 39.57 33.27
C PHE A 423 6.48 39.83 34.28
N ALA A 424 6.72 40.69 35.29
CA ALA A 424 5.74 41.02 36.34
C ALA A 424 4.43 41.59 35.77
N TYR A 425 4.47 42.17 34.58
CA TYR A 425 3.30 42.70 33.87
C TYR A 425 2.34 41.59 33.36
N ALA A 426 2.72 40.31 33.39
CA ALA A 426 1.92 39.21 32.81
C ALA A 426 1.63 38.11 33.83
N PRO A 427 0.76 38.36 34.85
CA PRO A 427 0.45 37.38 35.89
C PRO A 427 -0.26 36.10 35.36
N ALA A 428 -0.98 36.21 34.22
CA ALA A 428 -1.67 35.12 33.58
C ALA A 428 -0.81 34.35 32.58
N LEU A 429 0.48 34.62 32.47
CA LEU A 429 1.35 34.04 31.45
C LEU A 429 1.42 32.52 31.54
N ARG A 430 1.10 31.85 30.44
CA ARG A 430 1.14 30.40 30.32
C ARG A 430 2.26 29.89 29.47
N VAL A 431 2.63 30.64 28.42
CA VAL A 431 3.66 30.25 27.46
C VAL A 431 4.67 31.38 27.35
N LEU A 432 5.94 31.06 27.63
CA LEU A 432 7.06 31.98 27.47
C LEU A 432 8.15 31.34 26.58
N LYS A 433 8.41 31.99 25.46
CA LYS A 433 9.42 31.54 24.51
C LYS A 433 10.60 32.51 24.51
N LEU A 434 11.74 32.05 25.01
CA LEU A 434 13.03 32.73 25.04
C LEU A 434 14.12 31.96 24.30
N ASN A 435 13.70 30.99 23.51
CA ASN A 435 14.61 30.11 22.79
C ASN A 435 15.29 30.81 21.61
N ILE A 436 16.47 30.30 21.24
CA ILE A 436 17.33 30.88 20.20
C ILE A 436 17.67 32.32 20.53
N ASN A 437 18.39 32.50 21.65
CA ASN A 437 18.90 33.75 22.15
C ASN A 437 20.39 33.57 22.57
N SER A 438 20.95 34.51 23.30
CA SER A 438 22.34 34.47 23.78
C SER A 438 22.43 34.47 25.31
N LEU A 439 21.40 33.96 26.00
CA LEU A 439 21.34 33.92 27.46
C LEU A 439 22.44 32.99 28.00
N ALA A 440 23.42 33.56 28.73
CA ALA A 440 24.49 32.83 29.39
C ALA A 440 24.13 32.47 30.83
N ARG A 441 23.32 33.28 31.47
CA ARG A 441 22.85 33.08 32.85
C ARG A 441 21.40 33.45 32.99
N LEU A 442 20.71 32.76 33.90
CA LEU A 442 19.32 33.07 34.28
C LEU A 442 19.37 33.59 35.73
N ASP A 443 19.02 34.85 35.92
CA ASP A 443 18.88 35.43 37.22
C ASP A 443 17.78 34.73 38.02
N ARG A 444 17.97 34.56 39.35
CA ARG A 444 17.02 33.90 40.25
C ARG A 444 15.68 34.62 40.30
N GLU A 445 15.69 35.93 40.16
CA GLU A 445 14.50 36.78 40.23
C GLU A 445 13.84 37.02 38.85
N ALA A 446 14.50 36.60 37.74
CA ALA A 446 14.03 36.88 36.38
C ALA A 446 12.61 36.40 36.08
N LEU A 447 12.26 35.21 36.56
CA LEU A 447 10.97 34.54 36.34
C LEU A 447 10.04 34.59 37.53
N ARG A 448 10.37 35.42 38.52
CA ARG A 448 9.59 35.51 39.77
C ARG A 448 8.18 36.01 39.50
N GLY A 449 7.19 35.36 40.13
CA GLY A 449 5.75 35.69 40.04
C GLY A 449 5.00 34.99 38.91
N LEU A 450 5.65 34.20 38.05
CA LEU A 450 5.01 33.50 36.93
C LEU A 450 4.34 32.18 37.36
N ARG A 451 3.43 32.25 38.33
CA ARG A 451 2.79 31.07 38.94
C ARG A 451 1.92 30.27 38.00
N ASN A 452 1.39 30.88 36.93
CA ASN A 452 0.50 30.28 35.96
C ASN A 452 1.25 29.74 34.72
N LEU A 453 2.59 29.87 34.67
CA LEU A 453 3.38 29.43 33.53
C LEU A 453 3.33 27.91 33.37
N THR A 454 2.93 27.44 32.17
CA THR A 454 2.82 25.99 31.83
C THR A 454 3.91 25.54 30.90
N GLU A 455 4.42 26.44 30.04
CA GLU A 455 5.49 26.12 29.06
C GLU A 455 6.56 27.21 29.11
N LEU A 456 7.81 26.81 29.34
CA LEU A 456 8.99 27.66 29.28
C LEU A 456 10.00 27.08 28.28
N ARG A 457 10.32 27.87 27.25
CA ARG A 457 11.32 27.51 26.25
C ARG A 457 12.57 28.38 26.37
N LEU A 458 13.68 27.76 26.73
CA LEU A 458 15.00 28.32 26.84
C LEU A 458 16.02 27.61 25.95
N ASP A 459 15.53 26.78 25.04
CA ASP A 459 16.37 25.99 24.17
C ASP A 459 17.20 26.87 23.21
N ASN A 460 18.37 26.36 22.81
CA ASN A 460 19.28 27.08 21.95
C ASN A 460 19.71 28.46 22.52
N ASN A 461 20.26 28.42 23.71
CA ASN A 461 20.88 29.53 24.41
C ASN A 461 22.32 29.17 24.81
N LEU A 462 22.95 29.96 25.64
CA LEU A 462 24.32 29.78 26.12
C LEU A 462 24.38 29.47 27.62
N LEU A 463 23.30 29.01 28.24
CA LEU A 463 23.20 28.75 29.68
C LEU A 463 24.23 27.74 30.12
N THR A 464 25.15 28.13 31.03
CA THR A 464 26.17 27.27 31.60
C THR A 464 25.75 26.68 32.94
N ASP A 465 25.11 27.50 33.78
CA ASP A 465 24.72 27.15 35.13
C ASP A 465 23.23 27.42 35.42
N LEU A 466 22.62 26.52 36.08
CA LEU A 466 21.26 26.65 36.60
C LEU A 466 21.32 26.69 38.14
N TYR A 467 20.88 27.77 38.74
CA TYR A 467 20.95 27.94 40.19
C TYR A 467 19.67 27.50 40.91
N PRO A 468 19.80 26.90 42.10
CA PRO A 468 18.64 26.60 42.95
C PRO A 468 17.82 27.88 43.22
N GLY A 469 16.52 27.81 43.03
CA GLY A 469 15.61 28.96 43.19
C GLY A 469 15.22 29.66 41.89
N SER A 470 15.93 29.51 40.79
CA SER A 470 15.59 30.16 39.50
C SER A 470 14.20 29.79 38.97
N PHE A 471 13.61 28.70 39.42
CA PHE A 471 12.32 28.18 38.99
C PHE A 471 11.29 28.09 40.19
N ALA A 472 11.59 28.67 41.31
CA ALA A 472 10.85 28.47 42.57
C ALA A 472 9.33 28.77 42.44
N ASP A 473 8.97 29.81 41.71
CA ASP A 473 7.57 30.24 41.57
C ASP A 473 6.77 29.53 40.47
N LEU A 474 7.41 28.65 39.72
CA LEU A 474 6.82 28.03 38.52
C LEU A 474 6.04 26.75 38.85
N GLY A 475 5.20 26.75 39.89
CA GLY A 475 4.48 25.59 40.34
C GLY A 475 3.55 24.93 39.33
N SER A 476 3.03 25.69 38.35
CA SER A 476 2.17 25.19 37.27
C SER A 476 2.93 24.72 36.01
N LEU A 477 4.27 24.82 35.97
CA LEU A 477 5.06 24.52 34.79
C LEU A 477 4.98 23.04 34.44
N ARG A 478 4.53 22.74 33.22
CA ARG A 478 4.40 21.36 32.71
C ARG A 478 5.56 20.99 31.76
N THR A 479 6.06 21.97 30.99
CA THR A 479 7.13 21.74 30.02
C THR A 479 8.24 22.76 30.23
N LEU A 480 9.45 22.25 30.49
CA LEU A 480 10.67 23.03 30.55
C LEU A 480 11.63 22.52 29.46
N ASN A 481 11.94 23.38 28.50
CA ASN A 481 12.88 23.08 27.44
C ASN A 481 14.17 23.87 27.62
N LEU A 482 15.27 23.17 27.92
CA LEU A 482 16.63 23.69 28.11
C LEU A 482 17.60 23.11 27.08
N ARG A 483 17.05 22.55 25.99
CA ARG A 483 17.82 21.87 24.94
C ARG A 483 18.86 22.77 24.29
N ASN A 484 19.98 22.20 23.86
CA ASN A 484 21.06 22.91 23.16
C ASN A 484 21.52 24.16 23.94
N ASN A 485 21.93 23.94 25.16
CA ASN A 485 22.62 24.89 26.03
C ASN A 485 24.02 24.38 26.37
N HIS A 486 24.69 24.99 27.34
CA HIS A 486 26.02 24.59 27.80
C HIS A 486 26.05 24.06 29.23
N VAL A 487 24.89 23.64 29.74
CA VAL A 487 24.77 23.14 31.12
C VAL A 487 25.67 21.92 31.32
N SER A 488 26.58 22.02 32.27
CA SER A 488 27.56 20.96 32.58
C SER A 488 27.25 20.21 33.86
N VAL A 489 26.59 20.86 34.82
CA VAL A 489 26.25 20.31 36.13
C VAL A 489 24.79 20.67 36.49
N LEU A 490 24.09 19.69 37.07
CA LEU A 490 22.77 19.93 37.68
C LEU A 490 22.96 19.91 39.20
N PHE A 491 22.86 21.07 39.84
CA PHE A 491 22.98 21.18 41.30
C PHE A 491 21.77 20.55 41.98
N PRO A 492 21.95 19.96 43.21
CA PRO A 492 20.82 19.44 43.95
C PRO A 492 19.74 20.50 44.22
N GLY A 493 18.50 20.17 43.94
CA GLY A 493 17.36 21.06 44.16
C GLY A 493 17.21 22.19 43.13
N VAL A 494 17.93 22.20 42.04
CA VAL A 494 17.78 23.18 40.94
C VAL A 494 16.35 23.26 40.40
N PHE A 495 15.62 22.16 40.45
CA PHE A 495 14.22 22.07 39.97
C PHE A 495 13.18 22.20 41.12
N ARG A 496 13.58 22.67 42.31
CA ARG A 496 12.63 22.95 43.38
C ARG A 496 11.61 23.99 42.92
N GLY A 497 10.33 23.73 43.20
CA GLY A 497 9.20 24.57 42.81
C GLY A 497 8.46 24.07 41.56
N LEU A 498 9.03 23.13 40.80
CA LEU A 498 8.41 22.59 39.58
C LEU A 498 7.49 21.38 39.86
N ALA A 499 6.56 21.53 40.79
CA ALA A 499 5.69 20.43 41.25
C ALA A 499 4.83 19.82 40.13
N SER A 500 4.48 20.60 39.09
CA SER A 500 3.63 20.15 37.97
C SER A 500 4.44 19.72 36.71
N LEU A 501 5.77 19.65 36.79
CA LEU A 501 6.58 19.41 35.60
C LEU A 501 6.41 17.97 35.08
N GLN A 502 6.00 17.86 33.82
CA GLN A 502 5.78 16.59 33.12
C GLN A 502 6.88 16.30 32.10
N THR A 503 7.41 17.34 31.44
CA THR A 503 8.42 17.21 30.40
C THR A 503 9.62 18.10 30.73
N LEU A 504 10.79 17.49 30.81
CA LEU A 504 12.06 18.16 30.97
C LEU A 504 13.00 17.79 29.81
N ASP A 505 13.39 18.78 29.02
CA ASP A 505 14.33 18.58 27.93
C ASP A 505 15.67 19.25 28.23
N LEU A 506 16.69 18.44 28.42
CA LEU A 506 18.09 18.80 28.68
C LEU A 506 18.99 18.29 27.54
N GLY A 507 18.40 17.89 26.40
CA GLY A 507 19.17 17.37 25.27
C GLY A 507 20.16 18.41 24.71
N GLY A 508 21.26 17.94 24.14
CA GLY A 508 22.26 18.83 23.54
C GLY A 508 22.99 19.74 24.50
N ASN A 509 23.23 19.29 25.73
CA ASN A 509 24.01 19.99 26.74
C ASN A 509 25.40 19.36 26.95
N ASN A 510 26.12 19.79 28.00
CA ASN A 510 27.48 19.28 28.35
C ASN A 510 27.51 18.40 29.59
N LEU A 511 26.34 17.82 29.99
CA LEU A 511 26.21 17.02 31.20
C LEU A 511 27.13 15.79 31.14
N ARG A 512 28.01 15.63 32.12
CA ARG A 512 28.90 14.47 32.25
C ARG A 512 28.40 13.47 33.30
N HIS A 513 27.83 13.96 34.38
CA HIS A 513 27.31 13.17 35.48
C HIS A 513 25.92 13.72 35.94
N LEU A 514 25.12 12.81 36.43
CA LEU A 514 23.87 13.15 37.11
C LEU A 514 24.02 12.78 38.59
N ALA A 515 23.92 13.74 39.46
CA ALA A 515 23.95 13.50 40.92
C ALA A 515 22.64 12.85 41.36
N SER A 516 22.67 12.03 42.45
CA SER A 516 21.52 11.31 42.98
C SER A 516 20.28 12.20 43.33
N ARG A 517 20.51 13.47 43.66
CA ARG A 517 19.45 14.45 44.03
C ARG A 517 19.21 15.50 42.92
N SER A 518 19.70 15.34 41.69
CA SER A 518 19.53 16.31 40.63
C SER A 518 18.11 16.50 40.16
N LEU A 519 17.26 15.45 40.27
CA LEU A 519 15.84 15.48 39.88
C LEU A 519 14.91 15.76 41.08
N LEU A 520 15.43 16.24 42.20
CA LEU A 520 14.62 16.61 43.34
C LEU A 520 13.74 17.84 42.99
N GLY A 521 12.43 17.75 43.23
CA GLY A 521 11.47 18.82 42.99
C GLY A 521 10.56 18.63 41.77
N VAL A 522 10.67 17.50 41.05
CA VAL A 522 9.84 17.17 39.85
C VAL A 522 9.12 15.82 40.02
N PRO A 523 8.24 15.67 41.00
CA PRO A 523 7.67 14.37 41.39
C PRO A 523 6.78 13.71 40.34
N ILE A 524 6.21 14.45 39.39
CA ILE A 524 5.33 13.93 38.34
C ILE A 524 5.97 13.94 36.95
N LEU A 525 7.32 14.01 36.89
CA LEU A 525 8.03 14.02 35.64
C LEU A 525 7.75 12.72 34.86
N SER A 526 7.23 12.85 33.64
CA SER A 526 6.89 11.73 32.77
C SER A 526 7.84 11.56 31.57
N LYS A 527 8.45 12.65 31.12
CA LYS A 527 9.36 12.64 29.96
C LYS A 527 10.64 13.38 30.30
N LEU A 528 11.77 12.69 30.15
CA LEU A 528 13.10 13.23 30.39
C LEU A 528 13.98 13.00 29.15
N TYR A 529 14.41 14.10 28.53
CA TYR A 529 15.32 14.06 27.38
C TYR A 529 16.71 14.51 27.84
N LEU A 530 17.68 13.64 27.65
CA LEU A 530 19.09 13.82 28.00
C LEU A 530 20.00 13.49 26.81
N ASP A 531 19.41 13.40 25.63
CA ASP A 531 20.14 13.05 24.40
C ASP A 531 21.22 14.09 24.07
N ARG A 532 22.24 13.65 23.31
CA ARG A 532 23.35 14.52 22.87
C ARG A 532 24.02 15.27 24.03
N ASN A 533 24.26 14.58 25.12
CA ASN A 533 25.07 15.03 26.24
C ASN A 533 26.42 14.26 26.27
N ARG A 534 27.14 14.33 27.37
CA ARG A 534 28.44 13.66 27.59
C ARG A 534 28.39 12.70 28.77
N LEU A 535 27.19 12.15 29.05
CA LEU A 535 26.99 11.26 30.19
C LEU A 535 27.84 9.99 30.03
N LEU A 536 28.63 9.69 31.05
CA LEU A 536 29.50 8.51 31.10
C LEU A 536 28.80 7.30 31.71
N GLU A 537 27.92 7.54 32.68
CA GLU A 537 27.11 6.53 33.33
C GLU A 537 25.78 7.11 33.81
N VAL A 538 24.82 6.24 34.03
CA VAL A 538 23.56 6.57 34.68
C VAL A 538 23.30 5.56 35.76
N ARG A 539 22.91 6.02 36.95
CA ARG A 539 22.64 5.18 38.12
C ARG A 539 21.18 5.22 38.51
N SER A 540 20.67 4.10 39.02
CA SER A 540 19.25 3.99 39.42
C SER A 540 18.83 5.02 40.49
N GLU A 541 19.72 5.42 41.37
CA GLU A 541 19.49 6.39 42.45
C GLU A 541 19.10 7.79 41.94
N VAL A 542 19.56 8.17 40.73
CA VAL A 542 19.23 9.44 40.11
C VAL A 542 17.73 9.56 39.88
N PHE A 543 17.08 8.46 39.53
CA PHE A 543 15.66 8.41 39.20
C PHE A 543 14.73 8.20 40.40
N ALA A 544 15.27 8.04 41.63
CA ALA A 544 14.46 7.79 42.79
C ALA A 544 13.28 8.79 42.97
N PRO A 545 13.48 10.11 42.73
CA PRO A 545 12.38 11.07 42.87
C PRO A 545 11.24 10.90 41.83
N VAL A 546 11.53 10.26 40.70
CA VAL A 546 10.65 10.16 39.52
C VAL A 546 10.30 8.72 39.15
N GLN A 547 10.73 7.74 39.92
CA GLN A 547 10.60 6.32 39.60
C GLN A 547 9.15 5.88 39.35
N ALA A 548 8.17 6.50 40.03
CA ALA A 548 6.75 6.15 39.88
C ALA A 548 6.07 6.80 38.67
N THR A 549 6.70 7.77 38.00
CA THR A 549 6.05 8.60 36.98
C THR A 549 6.76 8.66 35.65
N LEU A 550 8.08 8.36 35.62
CA LEU A 550 8.89 8.46 34.41
C LEU A 550 8.46 7.41 33.39
N GLY A 551 7.99 7.86 32.23
CA GLY A 551 7.52 7.03 31.11
C GLY A 551 8.42 7.05 29.89
N VAL A 552 9.10 8.18 29.61
CA VAL A 552 10.01 8.34 28.49
C VAL A 552 11.38 8.80 28.98
N LEU A 553 12.42 8.08 28.58
CA LEU A 553 13.81 8.45 28.87
C LEU A 553 14.63 8.38 27.57
N ASP A 554 15.16 9.53 27.15
CA ASP A 554 16.01 9.62 25.96
C ASP A 554 17.47 9.90 26.38
N LEU A 555 18.32 8.91 26.15
CA LEU A 555 19.76 8.94 26.44
C LEU A 555 20.62 8.80 25.18
N GLN A 556 20.02 8.95 23.98
CA GLN A 556 20.76 8.77 22.73
C GLN A 556 21.94 9.74 22.60
N ALA A 557 22.94 9.34 21.84
CA ALA A 557 24.13 10.16 21.55
C ALA A 557 24.81 10.74 22.80
N ASN A 558 25.01 9.91 23.80
CA ASN A 558 25.83 10.17 24.97
C ASN A 558 27.15 9.41 24.90
N ASN A 559 27.88 9.36 25.99
CA ASN A 559 29.16 8.63 26.11
C ASN A 559 29.05 7.47 27.12
N LEU A 560 27.88 6.85 27.21
CA LEU A 560 27.60 5.81 28.19
C LEU A 560 28.53 4.60 27.99
N GLN A 561 29.16 4.18 29.07
CA GLN A 561 30.03 3.03 29.12
C GLN A 561 29.82 2.26 30.42
N TYR A 562 29.76 0.93 30.36
CA TYR A 562 29.62 0.05 31.53
C TYR A 562 30.81 -0.93 31.57
N ILE A 563 32.00 -0.40 31.88
CA ILE A 563 33.27 -1.12 31.76
C ILE A 563 33.64 -1.81 33.08
N THR A 564 33.40 -1.16 34.23
CA THR A 564 33.76 -1.66 35.53
C THR A 564 32.86 -2.77 36.05
N GLN A 565 33.38 -3.70 36.85
CA GLN A 565 32.59 -4.80 37.43
C GLN A 565 31.42 -4.29 38.28
N ARG A 566 31.62 -3.22 39.06
CA ARG A 566 30.57 -2.58 39.87
C ARG A 566 29.43 -2.01 39.01
N GLN A 567 29.76 -1.39 37.87
CA GLN A 567 28.77 -0.86 36.93
C GLN A 567 27.97 -1.98 36.25
N ARG A 568 28.58 -3.14 36.04
CA ARG A 568 27.93 -4.31 35.44
C ARG A 568 26.99 -5.04 36.38
N GLN A 569 27.17 -4.91 37.70
CA GLN A 569 26.38 -5.62 38.72
C GLN A 569 25.09 -4.87 39.11
N GLN A 570 24.99 -3.57 38.86
CA GLN A 570 23.81 -2.76 39.25
C GLN A 570 23.05 -2.32 38.03
N PRO A 571 21.83 -2.88 37.75
CA PRO A 571 21.01 -2.45 36.66
C PRO A 571 20.61 -0.97 36.81
N PRO A 572 20.88 -0.11 35.79
CA PRO A 572 20.74 1.33 35.94
C PRO A 572 19.28 1.79 35.99
N PHE A 573 18.36 0.96 35.56
CA PHE A 573 16.94 1.31 35.41
C PHE A 573 16.02 0.48 36.32
N ARG A 574 16.52 -0.24 37.29
CA ARG A 574 15.82 -1.26 38.07
C ARG A 574 14.44 -0.84 38.63
N ASN A 575 14.28 0.42 39.02
CA ASN A 575 13.09 0.90 39.69
C ASN A 575 12.10 1.63 38.76
N LEU A 576 12.37 1.67 37.44
CA LEU A 576 11.56 2.42 36.47
C LEU A 576 10.47 1.53 35.86
N SER A 577 9.60 0.96 36.69
CA SER A 577 8.54 0.03 36.23
C SER A 577 7.52 0.64 35.26
N ARG A 578 7.32 1.98 35.29
CA ARG A 578 6.40 2.70 34.39
C ARG A 578 7.04 3.18 33.09
N LEU A 579 8.36 3.00 32.94
CA LEU A 579 9.05 3.40 31.73
C LEU A 579 8.54 2.59 30.54
N TYR A 580 8.02 3.27 29.48
CA TYR A 580 7.51 2.62 28.29
C TYR A 580 8.30 2.92 27.04
N ASP A 581 9.16 3.97 27.02
CA ASP A 581 10.05 4.30 25.90
C ASP A 581 11.44 4.64 26.41
N LEU A 582 12.45 3.87 25.98
CA LEU A 582 13.86 4.06 26.30
C LEU A 582 14.70 4.12 25.05
N LYS A 583 15.40 5.24 24.84
CA LYS A 583 16.29 5.46 23.74
C LYS A 583 17.72 5.56 24.20
N MET A 584 18.59 4.67 23.70
CA MET A 584 20.01 4.60 24.05
C MET A 584 20.90 4.46 22.81
N GLN A 585 20.39 4.83 21.62
CA GLN A 585 21.15 4.70 20.38
C GLN A 585 22.34 5.66 20.29
N ALA A 586 23.30 5.33 19.41
CA ALA A 586 24.39 6.20 18.99
C ALA A 586 25.30 6.68 20.14
N GLN A 587 25.68 5.82 21.06
CA GLN A 587 26.62 6.19 22.11
C GLN A 587 28.04 6.44 21.54
N GLN A 588 28.66 7.54 21.93
CA GLN A 588 29.95 8.02 21.41
C GLN A 588 31.06 7.85 22.45
N PRO A 589 32.35 7.78 22.05
CA PRO A 589 32.85 7.54 20.70
C PRO A 589 32.84 6.05 20.32
N TYR A 590 32.72 5.16 21.34
CA TYR A 590 32.96 3.73 21.16
C TYR A 590 31.70 2.86 21.16
N GLY A 591 30.55 3.44 21.43
CA GLY A 591 29.29 2.72 21.58
C GLY A 591 29.17 1.89 22.87
N LEU A 592 28.05 1.20 23.03
CA LEU A 592 27.85 0.21 24.10
C LEU A 592 28.33 -1.16 23.64
N LYS A 593 29.63 -1.36 23.51
CA LYS A 593 30.21 -2.57 22.94
C LYS A 593 29.69 -3.89 23.54
N VAL A 594 29.46 -3.92 24.84
CA VAL A 594 28.95 -5.08 25.56
C VAL A 594 27.90 -4.62 26.56
N LEU A 595 26.71 -5.23 26.49
CA LEU A 595 25.68 -5.04 27.48
C LEU A 595 25.90 -5.98 28.67
N PRO A 596 25.83 -5.52 29.92
CA PRO A 596 25.84 -6.39 31.09
C PRO A 596 24.65 -7.37 31.12
N HIS A 597 24.81 -8.51 31.78
CA HIS A 597 23.71 -9.42 32.06
C HIS A 597 22.56 -8.69 32.76
N ARG A 598 21.32 -8.98 32.37
CA ARG A 598 20.08 -8.40 32.95
C ARG A 598 20.10 -6.88 33.03
N PHE A 599 20.76 -6.21 32.08
CA PHE A 599 20.93 -4.75 32.06
C PHE A 599 19.61 -3.97 32.17
N PHE A 600 18.53 -4.48 31.57
CA PHE A 600 17.17 -3.88 31.61
C PHE A 600 16.28 -4.47 32.68
N GLN A 601 16.85 -5.04 33.74
CA GLN A 601 16.09 -5.64 34.83
C GLN A 601 15.12 -4.62 35.46
N GLY A 602 13.86 -5.04 35.67
CA GLY A 602 12.80 -4.26 36.31
C GLY A 602 12.02 -3.35 35.37
N LEU A 603 12.37 -3.26 34.09
CA LEU A 603 11.64 -2.48 33.10
C LEU A 603 10.39 -3.22 32.57
N VAL A 604 9.55 -3.73 33.44
CA VAL A 604 8.39 -4.57 33.07
C VAL A 604 7.35 -3.85 32.20
N GLY A 605 7.29 -2.50 32.25
CA GLY A 605 6.38 -1.68 31.45
C GLY A 605 6.90 -1.24 30.11
N LEU A 606 8.16 -1.61 29.73
CA LEU A 606 8.80 -1.09 28.54
C LEU A 606 8.13 -1.59 27.25
N ARG A 607 7.81 -0.65 26.34
CA ARG A 607 7.16 -0.93 25.06
C ARG A 607 8.05 -0.63 23.86
N SER A 608 8.96 0.31 23.99
CA SER A 608 9.89 0.74 22.94
C SER A 608 11.31 0.80 23.50
N LEU A 609 12.25 0.12 22.83
CA LEU A 609 13.67 0.13 23.14
C LEU A 609 14.47 0.35 21.86
N SER A 610 15.31 1.40 21.84
CA SER A 610 16.23 1.66 20.75
C SER A 610 17.67 1.61 21.20
N LEU A 611 18.44 0.70 20.61
CA LEU A 611 19.86 0.47 20.85
C LEU A 611 20.71 0.62 19.57
N SER A 612 20.15 1.16 18.51
CA SER A 612 20.81 1.30 17.21
C SER A 612 22.13 2.08 17.31
N GLN A 613 23.04 1.86 16.37
CA GLN A 613 24.30 2.60 16.24
C GLN A 613 25.19 2.53 17.48
N ASN A 614 25.18 1.41 18.19
CA ASN A 614 25.96 1.24 19.43
C ASN A 614 27.22 0.38 19.29
N LYS A 615 27.52 -0.11 18.09
CA LYS A 615 28.68 -0.97 17.83
C LYS A 615 28.78 -2.18 18.79
N LEU A 616 27.60 -2.82 18.98
CA LEU A 616 27.50 -3.99 19.86
C LEU A 616 28.32 -5.15 19.31
N LEU A 617 29.15 -5.76 20.15
CA LEU A 617 29.95 -6.94 19.82
C LEU A 617 29.23 -8.23 20.23
N ALA A 618 28.52 -8.21 21.34
CA ALA A 618 27.76 -9.34 21.86
C ALA A 618 26.55 -8.85 22.68
N ILE A 619 25.48 -9.64 22.68
CA ILE A 619 24.28 -9.43 23.47
C ILE A 619 24.09 -10.68 24.36
N PRO A 620 24.06 -10.57 25.70
CA PRO A 620 23.74 -11.71 26.56
C PRO A 620 22.30 -12.22 26.33
N ALA A 621 22.11 -13.53 26.40
CA ALA A 621 20.78 -14.15 26.18
C ALA A 621 19.70 -13.68 27.17
N ASP A 622 20.09 -13.23 28.37
CA ASP A 622 19.18 -12.80 29.44
C ASP A 622 18.90 -11.29 29.48
N VAL A 623 19.47 -10.51 28.55
CA VAL A 623 19.43 -9.06 28.61
C VAL A 623 18.00 -8.49 28.45
N PHE A 624 17.12 -9.16 27.69
CA PHE A 624 15.74 -8.74 27.47
C PHE A 624 14.72 -9.55 28.27
N GLN A 625 15.14 -10.35 29.22
CA GLN A 625 14.31 -11.32 29.93
C GLN A 625 13.07 -10.69 30.60
N ASP A 626 13.21 -9.48 31.18
CA ASP A 626 12.15 -8.81 31.93
C ASP A 626 11.20 -7.96 31.04
N LEU A 627 11.46 -7.87 29.72
CA LEU A 627 10.80 -6.96 28.81
C LEU A 627 9.53 -7.55 28.14
N GLY A 628 8.71 -8.27 28.89
CA GLY A 628 7.53 -8.97 28.36
C GLY A 628 6.48 -8.08 27.66
N GLN A 629 6.48 -6.75 27.89
CA GLN A 629 5.56 -5.80 27.26
C GLN A 629 6.15 -5.10 26.04
N LEU A 630 7.39 -5.45 25.63
CA LEU A 630 8.09 -4.79 24.55
C LEU A 630 7.36 -4.99 23.21
N LYS A 631 7.11 -3.89 22.48
CA LYS A 631 6.48 -3.88 21.16
C LYS A 631 7.44 -3.52 20.04
N PHE A 632 8.40 -2.65 20.34
CA PHE A 632 9.36 -2.13 19.35
C PHE A 632 10.76 -2.32 19.88
N LEU A 633 11.60 -3.10 19.18
CA LEU A 633 13.02 -3.28 19.45
C LEU A 633 13.81 -2.91 18.21
N THR A 634 14.78 -2.00 18.36
CA THR A 634 15.64 -1.58 17.26
C THR A 634 17.11 -1.74 17.68
N LEU A 635 17.85 -2.57 16.94
CA LEU A 635 19.28 -2.84 17.09
C LEU A 635 20.08 -2.42 15.85
N ALA A 636 19.45 -1.69 14.93
CA ALA A 636 20.00 -1.38 13.61
C ALA A 636 21.35 -0.64 13.67
N ASP A 637 22.14 -0.77 12.59
CA ASP A 637 23.45 -0.13 12.43
C ASP A 637 24.41 -0.39 13.60
N SER A 638 24.40 -1.61 14.13
CA SER A 638 25.29 -2.03 15.21
C SER A 638 26.44 -2.92 14.71
N SER A 639 26.65 -3.01 13.39
CA SER A 639 27.67 -3.85 12.77
C SER A 639 29.09 -3.39 13.12
N ASN A 640 29.76 -4.10 14.01
CA ASN A 640 31.17 -3.94 14.30
C ASN A 640 31.80 -5.31 14.59
N GLY A 641 31.37 -6.34 13.81
CA GLY A 641 31.80 -7.73 14.03
C GLY A 641 30.98 -8.46 15.07
N MET A 642 29.69 -8.09 15.24
CA MET A 642 28.74 -8.91 16.00
C MET A 642 28.61 -10.26 15.30
N GLN A 643 28.98 -11.33 15.99
CA GLN A 643 28.66 -12.69 15.58
C GLN A 643 27.14 -12.93 15.75
N ASP A 644 26.69 -14.10 15.35
CA ASP A 644 25.29 -14.46 15.46
C ASP A 644 24.69 -14.21 16.85
N LEU A 645 23.36 -13.94 16.87
CA LEU A 645 22.65 -13.70 18.12
C LEU A 645 22.54 -15.00 18.94
N PRO A 646 22.65 -14.94 20.26
CA PRO A 646 22.55 -16.12 21.12
C PRO A 646 21.13 -16.68 21.13
N ASP A 647 21.02 -17.99 21.27
CA ASP A 647 19.72 -18.68 21.33
C ASP A 647 18.88 -18.18 22.50
N GLY A 648 17.60 -18.00 22.22
CA GLY A 648 16.60 -17.57 23.19
C GLY A 648 16.65 -16.11 23.60
N VAL A 649 17.52 -15.28 22.98
CA VAL A 649 17.64 -13.84 23.33
C VAL A 649 16.30 -13.09 23.26
N PHE A 650 15.39 -13.46 22.36
CA PHE A 650 14.05 -12.85 22.23
C PHE A 650 12.94 -13.71 22.83
N ARG A 651 13.23 -14.80 23.54
CA ARG A 651 12.24 -15.78 24.03
C ARG A 651 11.07 -15.16 24.79
N ASN A 652 11.32 -14.16 25.62
CA ASN A 652 10.32 -13.56 26.49
C ASN A 652 9.59 -12.36 25.88
N LEU A 653 9.86 -12.01 24.60
CA LEU A 653 9.30 -10.85 23.93
C LEU A 653 8.00 -11.17 23.19
N GLY A 654 7.07 -11.93 23.79
CA GLY A 654 5.82 -12.38 23.17
C GLY A 654 4.90 -11.26 22.64
N ASN A 655 5.06 -10.01 23.12
CA ASN A 655 4.32 -8.83 22.64
C ASN A 655 5.03 -8.04 21.55
N LEU A 656 6.18 -8.51 21.05
CA LEU A 656 6.97 -7.78 20.08
C LEU A 656 6.23 -7.68 18.74
N HIS A 657 6.11 -6.45 18.20
CA HIS A 657 5.46 -6.17 16.92
C HIS A 657 6.48 -5.86 15.82
N THR A 658 7.54 -5.17 16.19
CA THR A 658 8.60 -4.75 15.26
C THR A 658 9.95 -5.10 15.83
N LEU A 659 10.73 -5.85 15.05
CA LEU A 659 12.12 -6.15 15.31
C LEU A 659 12.96 -5.60 14.15
N ASP A 660 13.83 -4.66 14.48
CA ASP A 660 14.71 -4.02 13.51
C ASP A 660 16.17 -4.46 13.79
N LEU A 661 16.67 -5.29 12.90
CA LEU A 661 18.04 -5.85 12.90
C LEU A 661 18.79 -5.42 11.63
N GLU A 662 18.43 -4.28 11.02
CA GLU A 662 19.11 -3.78 9.82
C GLU A 662 20.59 -3.51 10.13
N ASN A 663 21.50 -3.99 9.28
CA ASN A 663 22.93 -3.72 9.37
C ASN A 663 23.54 -4.06 10.74
N VAL A 664 23.26 -5.28 11.23
CA VAL A 664 23.81 -5.78 12.52
C VAL A 664 25.01 -6.70 12.31
N GLY A 665 25.23 -7.19 11.07
CA GLY A 665 26.34 -8.10 10.72
C GLY A 665 25.97 -9.58 10.92
N LEU A 666 24.70 -9.94 10.86
CA LEU A 666 24.24 -11.32 11.02
C LEU A 666 24.60 -12.18 9.80
N HIS A 667 25.17 -13.34 10.05
CA HIS A 667 25.52 -14.34 9.02
C HIS A 667 24.46 -15.44 8.93
N SER A 668 23.89 -15.81 10.06
CA SER A 668 22.83 -16.82 10.17
C SER A 668 21.69 -16.35 11.08
N LEU A 669 20.52 -16.94 10.93
CA LEU A 669 19.37 -16.66 11.75
C LEU A 669 18.59 -17.95 11.95
N THR A 670 18.66 -18.46 13.17
CA THR A 670 18.02 -19.71 13.58
C THR A 670 16.67 -19.46 14.25
N LEU A 671 15.85 -20.49 14.35
CA LEU A 671 14.56 -20.39 15.02
C LEU A 671 14.72 -20.21 16.54
N GLU A 672 15.75 -20.79 17.10
CA GLU A 672 16.06 -20.78 18.53
C GLU A 672 16.27 -19.36 19.05
N VAL A 673 16.82 -18.45 18.24
CA VAL A 673 17.01 -17.03 18.56
C VAL A 673 15.67 -16.33 18.81
N PHE A 674 14.62 -16.65 18.01
CA PHE A 674 13.33 -15.97 18.10
C PHE A 674 12.46 -16.45 19.25
N GLY A 675 12.56 -17.72 19.65
CA GLY A 675 11.63 -18.30 20.61
C GLY A 675 10.17 -18.19 20.13
N ASN A 676 9.27 -17.65 20.96
CA ASN A 676 7.85 -17.52 20.65
C ASN A 676 7.43 -16.06 20.36
N LEU A 677 7.77 -15.52 19.20
CA LEU A 677 7.38 -14.17 18.76
C LEU A 677 6.04 -14.18 18.00
N SER A 678 4.99 -14.70 18.60
CA SER A 678 3.69 -14.90 17.97
C SER A 678 3.02 -13.61 17.46
N ARG A 679 3.39 -12.44 17.98
CA ARG A 679 2.82 -11.13 17.60
C ARG A 679 3.73 -10.30 16.68
N LEU A 680 4.86 -10.82 16.25
CA LEU A 680 5.80 -10.11 15.38
C LEU A 680 5.18 -9.85 14.01
N ARG A 681 5.09 -8.58 13.61
CA ARG A 681 4.50 -8.12 12.34
C ARG A 681 5.53 -7.61 11.35
N VAL A 682 6.58 -6.97 11.85
CA VAL A 682 7.61 -6.32 11.03
C VAL A 682 8.97 -6.84 11.43
N LEU A 683 9.69 -7.44 10.49
CA LEU A 683 11.05 -7.92 10.66
C LEU A 683 11.94 -7.26 9.61
N LYS A 684 12.91 -6.45 10.06
CA LYS A 684 13.87 -5.81 9.17
C LYS A 684 15.22 -6.47 9.36
N LEU A 685 15.77 -7.01 8.28
CA LEU A 685 17.04 -7.70 8.21
C LEU A 685 17.96 -7.14 7.11
N ALA A 686 17.61 -5.98 6.53
CA ALA A 686 18.36 -5.39 5.43
C ALA A 686 19.85 -5.17 5.80
N LYS A 687 20.73 -5.23 4.80
CA LYS A 687 22.19 -4.99 4.94
C LYS A 687 22.92 -5.91 5.93
N ASN A 688 22.42 -7.13 6.14
CA ASN A 688 23.14 -8.17 6.88
C ASN A 688 23.90 -9.11 5.92
N GLU A 689 24.74 -9.98 6.45
CA GLU A 689 25.53 -10.94 5.67
C GLU A 689 24.83 -12.29 5.50
N LEU A 690 23.50 -12.30 5.55
CA LEU A 690 22.68 -13.49 5.43
C LEU A 690 22.79 -14.10 4.02
N LYS A 691 23.34 -15.29 3.92
CA LYS A 691 23.39 -16.09 2.68
C LYS A 691 22.11 -16.89 2.48
N THR A 692 21.50 -17.34 3.57
CA THR A 692 20.26 -18.11 3.58
C THR A 692 19.26 -17.49 4.55
N PHE A 693 17.97 -17.56 4.20
CA PHE A 693 16.88 -17.24 5.11
C PHE A 693 16.11 -18.52 5.40
N ASN A 694 16.05 -18.93 6.66
CA ASN A 694 15.54 -20.26 7.02
C ASN A 694 14.00 -20.31 6.94
N TYR A 695 13.48 -21.34 6.25
CA TYR A 695 12.05 -21.60 6.11
C TYR A 695 11.33 -21.74 7.46
N SER A 696 11.95 -22.39 8.43
CA SER A 696 11.35 -22.58 9.75
C SER A 696 11.10 -21.26 10.48
N VAL A 697 11.95 -20.24 10.27
CA VAL A 697 11.76 -18.89 10.81
C VAL A 697 10.55 -18.22 10.16
N ALA A 698 10.46 -18.27 8.84
CA ALA A 698 9.36 -17.66 8.10
C ALA A 698 7.98 -18.26 8.46
N ASN A 699 7.93 -19.58 8.66
CA ASN A 699 6.69 -20.32 8.88
C ASN A 699 6.19 -20.26 10.33
N ARG A 700 7.09 -20.11 11.32
CA ARG A 700 6.73 -20.05 12.74
C ARG A 700 6.42 -18.63 13.28
N LEU A 701 6.39 -17.62 12.43
CA LEU A 701 5.99 -16.25 12.79
C LEU A 701 4.59 -15.94 12.23
N PRO A 702 3.50 -16.40 12.88
CA PRO A 702 2.14 -16.40 12.31
C PRO A 702 1.57 -15.01 12.05
N SER A 703 2.04 -14.00 12.77
CA SER A 703 1.60 -12.61 12.63
C SER A 703 2.45 -11.79 11.67
N LEU A 704 3.49 -12.38 11.07
CA LEU A 704 4.43 -11.68 10.23
C LEU A 704 3.72 -11.09 8.99
N ARG A 705 3.94 -9.80 8.72
CA ARG A 705 3.34 -9.08 7.59
C ARG A 705 4.35 -8.39 6.69
N TYR A 706 5.53 -8.12 7.21
CA TYR A 706 6.54 -7.31 6.52
C TYR A 706 7.93 -7.83 6.83
N VAL A 707 8.70 -8.13 5.78
CA VAL A 707 10.10 -8.57 5.86
C VAL A 707 10.95 -7.74 4.91
N ASP A 708 12.06 -7.23 5.40
CA ASP A 708 13.04 -6.50 4.60
C ASP A 708 14.38 -7.24 4.58
N LEU A 709 14.76 -7.80 3.45
CA LEU A 709 16.00 -8.52 3.19
C LEU A 709 16.90 -7.78 2.18
N ARG A 710 16.67 -6.49 1.94
CA ARG A 710 17.45 -5.72 0.96
C ARG A 710 18.94 -5.72 1.30
N LYS A 711 19.77 -5.86 0.27
CA LYS A 711 21.23 -5.84 0.40
C LYS A 711 21.79 -6.95 1.32
N CYS A 712 21.07 -8.07 1.49
CA CYS A 712 21.63 -9.30 2.00
C CYS A 712 22.22 -10.11 0.83
N PRO A 713 23.40 -10.73 0.96
CA PRO A 713 24.03 -11.53 -0.09
C PRO A 713 23.40 -12.93 -0.19
N LEU A 714 22.09 -12.99 -0.43
CA LEU A 714 21.34 -14.25 -0.51
C LEU A 714 21.93 -15.15 -1.60
N SER A 715 22.18 -16.42 -1.27
CA SER A 715 22.67 -17.39 -2.22
C SER A 715 21.55 -17.98 -3.07
N CYS A 716 21.81 -18.20 -4.36
CA CYS A 716 20.90 -18.93 -5.25
C CYS A 716 21.31 -20.42 -5.26
N THR A 717 21.28 -21.03 -4.09
CA THR A 717 21.54 -22.44 -3.82
C THR A 717 20.24 -23.15 -3.45
N CYS A 718 20.31 -24.46 -3.35
CA CYS A 718 19.15 -25.29 -3.01
C CYS A 718 18.52 -24.95 -1.65
N ASP A 719 19.28 -24.38 -0.73
CA ASP A 719 18.78 -23.96 0.59
C ASP A 719 17.74 -22.82 0.51
N ASN A 720 17.77 -22.03 -0.56
CA ASN A 720 16.88 -20.90 -0.78
C ASN A 720 15.78 -21.16 -1.83
N THR A 721 15.61 -22.38 -2.30
CA THR A 721 14.55 -22.73 -3.29
C THR A 721 13.15 -22.43 -2.79
N TRP A 722 12.87 -22.73 -1.52
CA TRP A 722 11.61 -22.47 -0.87
C TRP A 722 11.26 -20.96 -0.86
N LEU A 723 12.31 -20.10 -0.80
CA LEU A 723 12.14 -18.64 -0.75
C LEU A 723 11.44 -18.12 -2.01
N GLN A 724 11.76 -18.67 -3.18
CA GLN A 724 11.11 -18.31 -4.43
C GLN A 724 9.60 -18.64 -4.40
N SER A 725 9.23 -19.83 -3.95
CA SER A 725 7.84 -20.22 -3.78
C SER A 725 7.15 -19.37 -2.70
N TRP A 726 7.82 -19.12 -1.60
CA TRP A 726 7.29 -18.31 -0.49
C TRP A 726 7.09 -16.85 -0.90
N LEU A 727 8.01 -16.25 -1.67
CA LEU A 727 7.87 -14.89 -2.20
C LEU A 727 6.60 -14.74 -3.07
N ASN A 728 6.24 -15.80 -3.81
CA ASN A 728 5.07 -15.80 -4.70
C ASN A 728 3.76 -16.11 -3.99
N ASN A 729 3.77 -16.94 -2.94
CA ASN A 729 2.56 -17.52 -2.33
C ASN A 729 2.28 -17.01 -0.91
N SER A 730 3.20 -16.30 -0.26
CA SER A 730 3.01 -15.86 1.12
C SER A 730 2.14 -14.59 1.21
N ARG A 731 1.48 -14.41 2.37
CA ARG A 731 0.78 -13.17 2.73
C ARG A 731 1.71 -12.12 3.35
N VAL A 732 3.00 -12.39 3.41
CA VAL A 732 4.02 -11.51 3.98
C VAL A 732 4.56 -10.61 2.87
N GLN A 733 4.50 -9.31 3.08
CA GLN A 733 5.10 -8.34 2.18
C GLN A 733 6.62 -8.38 2.34
N VAL A 734 7.32 -8.81 1.30
CA VAL A 734 8.77 -8.71 1.19
C VAL A 734 9.12 -7.45 0.41
N VAL A 735 10.07 -6.67 0.91
CA VAL A 735 10.44 -5.37 0.33
C VAL A 735 11.22 -5.55 -0.97
N TYR A 736 10.65 -5.14 -2.08
CA TYR A 736 11.26 -5.23 -3.41
C TYR A 736 11.88 -6.59 -3.75
N PRO A 737 11.14 -7.70 -3.67
CA PRO A 737 11.68 -9.05 -3.79
C PRO A 737 12.35 -9.31 -5.15
N TYR A 738 11.91 -8.61 -6.19
CA TYR A 738 12.44 -8.72 -7.55
C TYR A 738 13.83 -8.08 -7.75
N ASN A 739 14.33 -7.34 -6.76
CA ASN A 739 15.63 -6.68 -6.82
C ASN A 739 16.71 -7.43 -6.02
N TYR A 740 16.41 -8.61 -5.48
CA TYR A 740 17.40 -9.40 -4.74
C TYR A 740 18.30 -10.16 -5.71
N THR A 741 19.57 -9.78 -5.74
CA THR A 741 20.59 -10.42 -6.58
C THR A 741 21.22 -11.60 -5.86
N CYS A 742 21.63 -12.62 -6.62
CA CYS A 742 22.43 -13.73 -6.10
C CYS A 742 23.82 -13.25 -5.69
N GLY A 743 24.29 -13.56 -4.47
CA GLY A 743 25.46 -12.94 -3.86
C GLY A 743 26.76 -13.01 -4.67
N LEU A 744 27.01 -14.10 -5.43
CA LEU A 744 28.22 -14.27 -6.27
C LEU A 744 27.98 -13.97 -7.76
N HIS A 745 26.74 -13.93 -8.20
CA HIS A 745 26.36 -13.71 -9.61
C HIS A 745 25.43 -12.50 -9.74
N HIS A 746 25.99 -11.32 -9.91
CA HIS A 746 25.26 -10.05 -9.99
C HIS A 746 24.20 -9.97 -11.10
N HIS A 747 24.17 -10.91 -12.03
CA HIS A 747 23.19 -10.96 -13.15
C HIS A 747 22.01 -11.90 -12.88
N ALA A 748 22.03 -12.71 -11.82
CA ALA A 748 20.96 -13.61 -11.44
C ALA A 748 20.16 -13.04 -10.26
N TYR A 749 18.83 -13.21 -10.27
CA TYR A 749 17.95 -12.75 -9.20
C TYR A 749 17.36 -13.93 -8.43
N VAL A 750 17.20 -13.77 -7.13
CA VAL A 750 16.65 -14.81 -6.24
C VAL A 750 15.25 -15.25 -6.67
N HIS A 751 14.44 -14.34 -7.22
CA HIS A 751 13.08 -14.68 -7.66
C HIS A 751 13.01 -15.49 -8.95
N SER A 752 14.08 -15.55 -9.75
CA SER A 752 14.10 -16.14 -11.08
C SER A 752 15.21 -17.15 -11.31
N PHE A 753 15.98 -17.54 -10.27
CA PHE A 753 16.99 -18.57 -10.46
C PHE A 753 16.36 -19.95 -10.74
N ASP A 754 17.01 -20.76 -11.54
CA ASP A 754 16.48 -22.08 -11.93
C ASP A 754 16.56 -23.07 -10.77
N THR A 755 15.40 -23.36 -10.20
CA THR A 755 15.26 -24.31 -9.08
C THR A 755 15.27 -25.77 -9.53
N ARG A 756 15.15 -26.05 -10.83
CA ARG A 756 15.06 -27.44 -11.35
C ARG A 756 16.31 -28.24 -11.02
N VAL A 757 17.46 -27.58 -11.01
CA VAL A 757 18.74 -28.19 -10.64
C VAL A 757 18.74 -28.75 -9.24
N CYS A 758 17.95 -28.19 -8.33
CA CYS A 758 17.87 -28.63 -6.93
C CYS A 758 16.96 -29.83 -6.71
N PHE A 759 16.11 -30.14 -7.68
CA PHE A 759 15.20 -31.30 -7.66
C PHE A 759 15.69 -32.45 -8.53
N LEU A 760 16.94 -32.35 -9.01
CA LEU A 760 17.64 -33.44 -9.70
C LEU A 760 17.99 -34.51 -8.67
N ASP A 761 16.96 -35.19 -8.18
CA ASP A 761 17.14 -36.33 -7.33
C ASP A 761 17.63 -37.51 -8.20
N LEU A 762 18.90 -37.91 -8.00
CA LEU A 762 19.48 -39.07 -8.69
C LEU A 762 18.56 -40.30 -8.54
N GLY A 763 17.90 -40.42 -7.39
CA GLY A 763 16.88 -41.41 -7.12
C GLY A 763 15.68 -41.31 -8.07
N PHE A 764 15.22 -40.11 -8.41
CA PHE A 764 14.12 -39.90 -9.36
C PHE A 764 14.54 -40.30 -10.80
N TYR A 765 15.76 -39.97 -11.24
CA TYR A 765 16.26 -40.38 -12.55
C TYR A 765 16.51 -41.86 -12.62
N LEU A 766 17.09 -42.47 -11.57
CA LEU A 766 17.20 -43.92 -11.47
C LEU A 766 15.81 -44.58 -11.45
N PHE A 767 14.87 -44.05 -10.70
CA PHE A 767 13.49 -44.54 -10.68
C PHE A 767 12.81 -44.38 -12.03
N THR A 768 12.87 -43.22 -12.67
CA THR A 768 12.27 -42.98 -13.97
C THR A 768 12.98 -43.72 -15.10
N GLY A 769 14.25 -44.07 -14.95
CA GLY A 769 14.99 -44.91 -15.86
C GLY A 769 14.76 -46.41 -15.63
N THR A 770 14.75 -46.87 -14.37
CA THR A 770 14.64 -48.30 -14.06
C THR A 770 13.20 -48.82 -14.07
N VAL A 771 12.22 -48.02 -13.57
CA VAL A 771 10.82 -48.44 -13.57
C VAL A 771 10.23 -48.70 -14.95
N PRO A 772 10.43 -47.84 -15.97
CA PRO A 772 10.00 -48.14 -17.34
C PRO A 772 10.65 -49.41 -17.90
N VAL A 773 11.94 -49.63 -17.61
CA VAL A 773 12.65 -50.82 -18.08
C VAL A 773 12.08 -52.09 -17.38
N VAL A 774 11.89 -52.05 -16.08
CA VAL A 774 11.30 -53.16 -15.33
C VAL A 774 9.84 -53.40 -15.77
N LEU A 775 9.05 -52.34 -15.88
CA LEU A 775 7.68 -52.41 -16.39
C LEU A 775 7.65 -52.97 -17.82
N LEU A 776 8.60 -52.56 -18.67
CA LEU A 776 8.71 -53.04 -20.04
C LEU A 776 9.05 -54.54 -20.07
N LEU A 777 10.01 -54.99 -19.20
CA LEU A 777 10.36 -56.39 -19.04
C LEU A 777 9.24 -57.23 -18.45
N LEU A 778 8.36 -56.68 -17.61
CA LEU A 778 7.21 -57.36 -17.05
C LEU A 778 5.99 -57.34 -18.00
N VAL A 779 5.74 -56.16 -18.59
CA VAL A 779 4.54 -55.93 -19.40
C VAL A 779 4.68 -56.55 -20.80
N VAL A 780 5.88 -56.48 -21.41
CA VAL A 780 6.09 -57.00 -22.75
C VAL A 780 5.80 -58.50 -22.84
N PRO A 781 6.30 -59.38 -21.93
CA PRO A 781 5.94 -60.79 -21.98
C PRO A 781 4.44 -61.06 -21.72
N VAL A 782 3.83 -60.29 -20.78
CA VAL A 782 2.40 -60.46 -20.49
C VAL A 782 1.54 -59.95 -21.65
N VAL A 783 1.91 -58.83 -22.24
CA VAL A 783 1.24 -58.29 -23.44
C VAL A 783 1.49 -59.21 -24.65
N TYR A 784 2.71 -59.74 -24.81
CA TYR A 784 3.01 -60.72 -25.86
C TYR A 784 2.17 -62.01 -25.70
N HIS A 785 2.04 -62.52 -24.46
CA HIS A 785 1.31 -63.82 -24.26
C HIS A 785 -0.21 -63.65 -24.28
N ARG A 786 -0.74 -62.47 -23.77
CA ARG A 786 -2.18 -62.22 -23.61
C ARG A 786 -2.82 -61.35 -24.69
N ALA A 787 -2.07 -60.48 -25.29
CA ALA A 787 -2.60 -59.43 -26.17
C ALA A 787 -1.94 -59.38 -27.55
N TYR A 788 -0.99 -60.34 -27.86
CA TYR A 788 -0.29 -60.40 -29.15
C TYR A 788 -1.23 -60.28 -30.34
N TRP A 789 -2.30 -61.11 -30.33
CA TRP A 789 -3.29 -61.12 -31.40
C TRP A 789 -4.13 -59.84 -31.46
N ARG A 790 -4.41 -59.21 -30.31
CA ARG A 790 -5.14 -57.92 -30.25
C ARG A 790 -4.29 -56.76 -30.76
N LEU A 791 -3.02 -56.72 -30.38
CA LEU A 791 -2.07 -55.71 -30.85
C LEU A 791 -1.79 -55.84 -32.34
N LYS A 792 -1.61 -57.06 -32.84
CA LYS A 792 -1.41 -57.35 -34.26
C LYS A 792 -2.65 -56.92 -35.06
N TYR A 793 -3.84 -57.11 -34.50
CA TYR A 793 -5.08 -56.67 -35.09
C TYR A 793 -5.16 -55.12 -35.22
N HIS A 794 -4.82 -54.42 -34.16
CA HIS A 794 -4.82 -52.93 -34.19
C HIS A 794 -3.72 -52.36 -35.13
N TRP A 795 -2.58 -53.05 -35.22
CA TRP A 795 -1.55 -52.72 -36.19
C TRP A 795 -2.04 -52.91 -37.62
N TYR A 796 -2.77 -53.96 -37.90
CA TYR A 796 -3.37 -54.17 -39.20
C TYR A 796 -4.43 -53.11 -39.52
N LEU A 797 -5.25 -52.73 -38.57
CA LEU A 797 -6.23 -51.64 -38.71
C LEU A 797 -5.52 -50.32 -39.05
N LEU A 798 -4.46 -49.99 -38.35
CA LEU A 798 -3.65 -48.78 -38.60
C LEU A 798 -3.05 -48.85 -40.02
N ARG A 799 -2.53 -50.00 -40.43
CA ARG A 799 -1.97 -50.20 -41.77
C ARG A 799 -3.04 -50.11 -42.85
N CYS A 800 -4.22 -50.65 -42.61
CA CYS A 800 -5.33 -50.53 -43.54
C CYS A 800 -5.78 -49.06 -43.66
N TRP A 801 -5.87 -48.35 -42.50
CA TRP A 801 -6.22 -46.92 -42.48
C TRP A 801 -5.18 -46.06 -43.25
N VAL A 802 -3.90 -46.31 -43.07
CA VAL A 802 -2.83 -45.63 -43.81
C VAL A 802 -2.89 -45.93 -45.30
N ASN A 803 -3.18 -47.19 -45.69
CA ASN A 803 -3.31 -47.56 -47.10
C ASN A 803 -4.58 -47.00 -47.76
N GLN A 804 -5.63 -46.77 -47.00
CA GLN A 804 -6.90 -46.25 -47.53
C GLN A 804 -6.81 -44.74 -47.90
N GLN A 805 -5.88 -43.99 -47.31
CA GLN A 805 -5.65 -42.59 -47.73
C GLN A 805 -5.00 -42.45 -49.10
N TRP A 806 -4.48 -43.56 -49.70
CA TRP A 806 -3.78 -43.52 -50.96
C TRP A 806 -4.55 -44.13 -52.15
N ARG A 807 -5.78 -44.66 -51.93
CA ARG A 807 -6.64 -45.22 -52.98
C ARG A 807 -8.02 -44.58 -52.98
N ARG A 808 -8.20 -43.56 -53.74
CA ARG A 808 -9.49 -43.14 -54.30
C ARG A 808 -9.53 -43.62 -55.73
N GLU A 809 -10.13 -44.84 -55.95
CA GLU A 809 -10.63 -45.29 -57.23
C GLU A 809 -11.76 -46.30 -57.00
N GLU A 810 -12.78 -46.29 -57.88
CA GLU A 810 -14.01 -47.05 -57.82
C GLU A 810 -13.87 -48.49 -57.40
N GLU A 811 -14.46 -48.85 -56.27
CA GLU A 811 -14.40 -50.24 -55.72
C GLU A 811 -15.46 -51.10 -56.36
N ARG A 812 -15.02 -51.95 -57.32
CA ARG A 812 -15.78 -53.19 -57.72
C ARG A 812 -15.45 -54.28 -56.72
N TYR A 813 -16.46 -54.71 -55.92
CA TYR A 813 -16.29 -55.83 -55.01
C TYR A 813 -16.12 -57.12 -55.81
N VAL A 814 -15.23 -58.00 -55.40
CA VAL A 814 -14.92 -59.28 -56.00
C VAL A 814 -16.04 -60.30 -55.65
N TYR A 815 -16.54 -60.18 -54.40
CA TYR A 815 -17.57 -61.10 -53.91
C TYR A 815 -18.78 -60.32 -53.44
N ASP A 816 -19.97 -60.92 -53.55
CA ASP A 816 -21.19 -60.35 -53.03
C ASP A 816 -21.27 -60.48 -51.54
N SER A 817 -20.73 -61.56 -50.97
CA SER A 817 -20.67 -61.83 -49.55
C SER A 817 -19.51 -62.70 -49.12
N PHE A 818 -18.83 -62.28 -48.01
CA PHE A 818 -17.97 -63.21 -47.25
C PHE A 818 -18.79 -63.93 -46.20
N VAL A 819 -18.72 -65.24 -46.14
CA VAL A 819 -19.45 -66.07 -45.15
C VAL A 819 -18.47 -66.47 -44.05
N SER A 820 -18.70 -65.94 -42.88
CA SER A 820 -17.94 -66.23 -41.64
C SER A 820 -18.70 -67.34 -40.83
N TYR A 821 -18.11 -68.42 -40.60
CA TYR A 821 -18.66 -69.55 -39.91
C TYR A 821 -17.60 -70.33 -39.13
N ASN A 822 -18.02 -71.08 -38.10
CA ASN A 822 -17.16 -72.05 -37.40
C ASN A 822 -17.11 -73.37 -38.13
N SER A 823 -15.97 -74.08 -38.03
CA SER A 823 -15.83 -75.43 -38.63
C SER A 823 -16.91 -76.44 -38.20
N ALA A 824 -17.46 -76.30 -37.01
CA ALA A 824 -18.59 -77.10 -36.55
C ALA A 824 -19.90 -76.84 -37.30
N ASP A 825 -20.02 -75.68 -37.95
CA ASP A 825 -21.23 -75.25 -38.70
C ASP A 825 -21.05 -75.48 -40.23
N GLU A 826 -19.88 -75.93 -40.65
CA GLU A 826 -19.48 -76.09 -42.03
C GLU A 826 -20.46 -76.97 -42.85
N SER A 827 -20.99 -78.00 -42.25
CA SER A 827 -21.93 -78.87 -42.94
C SER A 827 -23.21 -78.11 -43.32
N TRP A 828 -23.75 -77.31 -42.45
CA TRP A 828 -24.94 -76.44 -42.74
C TRP A 828 -24.61 -75.39 -43.83
N VAL A 829 -23.42 -74.79 -43.73
CA VAL A 829 -23.03 -73.74 -44.69
C VAL A 829 -22.90 -74.35 -46.10
N LEU A 830 -22.25 -75.49 -46.23
CA LEU A 830 -22.00 -76.14 -47.53
C LEU A 830 -23.23 -76.84 -48.09
N GLN A 831 -24.11 -77.40 -47.25
CA GLN A 831 -25.25 -78.18 -47.73
C GLN A 831 -26.52 -77.37 -47.91
N GLU A 832 -26.72 -76.34 -47.10
CA GLU A 832 -27.92 -75.46 -47.10
C GLU A 832 -27.66 -74.06 -47.65
N LEU A 833 -26.66 -73.33 -47.13
CA LEU A 833 -26.51 -71.91 -47.44
C LEU A 833 -25.85 -71.64 -48.80
N VAL A 834 -24.76 -72.34 -49.10
CA VAL A 834 -24.00 -72.13 -50.35
C VAL A 834 -24.86 -72.51 -51.56
N PRO A 835 -25.50 -73.70 -51.62
CA PRO A 835 -26.26 -74.09 -52.80
C PRO A 835 -27.46 -73.15 -53.03
N GLU A 836 -28.10 -72.68 -51.99
CA GLU A 836 -29.26 -71.84 -52.12
C GLU A 836 -28.93 -70.38 -52.56
N LEU A 837 -27.77 -69.84 -52.17
CA LEU A 837 -27.33 -68.49 -52.57
C LEU A 837 -26.60 -68.51 -53.92
N GLU A 838 -25.76 -69.50 -54.19
CA GLU A 838 -25.05 -69.58 -55.51
C GLU A 838 -26.00 -69.93 -56.67
N ARG A 839 -27.15 -70.58 -56.40
CA ARG A 839 -28.21 -70.76 -57.35
C ARG A 839 -28.77 -69.44 -57.90
N ASP A 840 -28.82 -68.46 -57.08
CA ASP A 840 -29.27 -67.09 -57.45
C ASP A 840 -28.11 -66.20 -57.87
N SER A 841 -26.95 -66.78 -58.27
CA SER A 841 -25.78 -66.13 -58.84
C SER A 841 -25.04 -65.20 -57.85
N PHE A 842 -25.21 -65.39 -56.50
CA PHE A 842 -24.37 -64.64 -55.53
C PHE A 842 -22.97 -65.27 -55.50
N ARG A 843 -21.96 -64.44 -55.62
CA ARG A 843 -20.56 -64.89 -55.47
C ARG A 843 -20.18 -64.85 -54.02
N LEU A 844 -19.99 -66.02 -53.44
CA LEU A 844 -19.64 -66.16 -52.02
C LEU A 844 -18.14 -66.37 -51.87
N CYS A 845 -17.52 -65.72 -50.86
CA CYS A 845 -16.18 -65.97 -50.43
C CYS A 845 -16.23 -66.89 -49.16
N LEU A 846 -15.62 -68.02 -49.24
CA LEU A 846 -15.58 -69.03 -48.14
C LEU A 846 -14.11 -69.28 -47.77
N HIS A 847 -13.85 -69.39 -46.44
CA HIS A 847 -12.49 -69.53 -45.94
C HIS A 847 -11.77 -70.79 -46.43
N HIS A 848 -12.46 -71.89 -46.56
CA HIS A 848 -11.89 -73.15 -47.01
C HIS A 848 -11.69 -73.21 -48.54
N ARG A 849 -12.38 -72.38 -49.32
CA ARG A 849 -12.34 -72.44 -50.77
C ARG A 849 -11.51 -71.29 -51.40
N ASP A 850 -11.65 -70.07 -50.84
CA ASP A 850 -11.21 -68.86 -51.52
C ASP A 850 -10.02 -68.20 -50.84
N PHE A 851 -9.60 -68.67 -49.64
CA PHE A 851 -8.39 -68.17 -48.95
C PHE A 851 -7.11 -68.61 -49.70
N GLN A 852 -6.19 -67.75 -49.91
CA GLN A 852 -4.94 -67.97 -50.59
C GLN A 852 -3.98 -68.75 -49.70
N PRO A 853 -3.51 -69.96 -50.19
CA PRO A 853 -2.51 -70.68 -49.47
C PRO A 853 -1.18 -69.90 -49.39
N GLY A 854 -0.51 -69.98 -48.22
CA GLY A 854 0.77 -69.31 -47.96
C GLY A 854 0.66 -67.86 -47.42
N ARG A 855 -0.51 -67.25 -47.43
CA ARG A 855 -0.77 -66.00 -46.71
C ARG A 855 -1.20 -66.23 -45.27
N SER A 856 -0.97 -65.22 -44.41
CA SER A 856 -1.47 -65.33 -43.05
C SER A 856 -3.01 -65.35 -43.02
N ILE A 857 -3.57 -66.11 -42.11
CA ILE A 857 -5.02 -66.25 -41.98
C ILE A 857 -5.66 -64.88 -41.80
N ILE A 858 -5.01 -63.98 -41.06
CA ILE A 858 -5.47 -62.61 -40.82
C ILE A 858 -5.56 -61.80 -42.11
N ASP A 859 -4.52 -61.83 -42.96
CA ASP A 859 -4.49 -61.16 -44.23
C ASP A 859 -5.62 -61.65 -45.16
N ASN A 860 -5.85 -62.95 -45.19
CA ASN A 860 -6.97 -63.55 -45.91
C ASN A 860 -8.34 -63.10 -45.39
N ILE A 861 -8.53 -63.04 -44.09
CA ILE A 861 -9.77 -62.57 -43.49
C ILE A 861 -9.97 -61.05 -43.83
N VAL A 862 -8.96 -60.23 -43.67
CA VAL A 862 -9.04 -58.82 -44.05
C VAL A 862 -9.38 -58.63 -45.52
N ASP A 863 -8.68 -59.32 -46.41
CA ASP A 863 -8.93 -59.29 -47.86
C ASP A 863 -10.36 -59.76 -48.16
N ALA A 864 -10.85 -60.89 -47.55
CA ALA A 864 -12.18 -61.40 -47.76
C ALA A 864 -13.28 -60.42 -47.27
N VAL A 865 -13.11 -59.77 -46.08
CA VAL A 865 -14.05 -58.78 -45.57
C VAL A 865 -14.10 -57.51 -46.41
N TYR A 866 -12.94 -57.04 -46.89
CA TYR A 866 -12.89 -55.78 -47.66
C TYR A 866 -13.19 -55.95 -49.16
N ASN A 867 -12.93 -57.17 -49.75
CA ASN A 867 -13.29 -57.46 -51.11
C ASN A 867 -14.69 -57.99 -51.27
N SER A 868 -15.45 -58.13 -50.20
CA SER A 868 -16.84 -58.56 -50.21
C SER A 868 -17.78 -57.39 -49.89
N ARG A 869 -18.90 -57.29 -50.61
CA ARG A 869 -19.92 -56.28 -50.39
C ARG A 869 -20.57 -56.38 -49.02
N LYS A 870 -20.93 -57.58 -48.61
CA LYS A 870 -21.50 -57.91 -47.30
C LYS A 870 -20.69 -59.01 -46.59
N THR A 871 -20.84 -59.10 -45.28
CA THR A 871 -20.35 -60.22 -44.48
C THR A 871 -21.51 -60.87 -43.80
N VAL A 872 -21.70 -62.16 -44.05
CA VAL A 872 -22.69 -63.01 -43.39
C VAL A 872 -22.01 -63.75 -42.27
N CYS A 873 -22.42 -63.50 -41.05
CA CYS A 873 -21.90 -64.26 -39.89
C CYS A 873 -22.94 -65.30 -39.50
N VAL A 874 -22.58 -66.55 -39.60
CA VAL A 874 -23.39 -67.70 -39.15
C VAL A 874 -23.09 -67.99 -37.68
N VAL A 875 -23.99 -67.58 -36.83
CA VAL A 875 -23.80 -67.47 -35.37
C VAL A 875 -24.40 -68.74 -34.70
N SER A 876 -23.51 -69.58 -34.13
CA SER A 876 -23.83 -70.66 -33.23
C SER A 876 -23.04 -70.50 -31.90
N ARG A 877 -23.30 -71.33 -30.91
CA ARG A 877 -22.46 -71.40 -29.72
C ARG A 877 -21.01 -71.79 -30.00
N SER A 878 -20.74 -72.56 -31.01
CA SER A 878 -19.41 -72.90 -31.47
C SER A 878 -18.74 -71.67 -32.12
N TYR A 879 -19.49 -70.91 -32.90
CA TYR A 879 -19.02 -69.67 -33.51
C TYR A 879 -18.58 -68.66 -32.48
N LEU A 880 -19.40 -68.43 -31.38
CA LEU A 880 -19.08 -67.50 -30.34
C LEU A 880 -17.83 -67.84 -29.54
N ARG A 881 -17.45 -69.11 -29.43
CA ARG A 881 -16.24 -69.59 -28.73
C ARG A 881 -14.97 -69.46 -29.56
N SER A 882 -15.09 -69.21 -30.85
CA SER A 882 -13.95 -69.13 -31.76
C SER A 882 -13.33 -67.73 -31.74
N GLU A 883 -12.04 -67.62 -31.47
CA GLU A 883 -11.29 -66.34 -31.51
C GLU A 883 -11.20 -65.82 -32.95
N TRP A 884 -11.12 -66.61 -33.96
CA TRP A 884 -11.10 -66.25 -35.35
C TRP A 884 -12.42 -65.69 -35.84
N CYS A 885 -13.51 -66.37 -35.53
CA CYS A 885 -14.86 -65.83 -35.84
C CYS A 885 -15.16 -64.52 -35.10
N SER A 886 -14.69 -64.36 -33.87
CA SER A 886 -14.76 -63.10 -33.13
C SER A 886 -14.02 -61.99 -33.85
N MET A 887 -12.90 -62.25 -34.49
CA MET A 887 -12.12 -61.25 -35.24
C MET A 887 -12.83 -60.85 -36.53
N GLU A 888 -13.39 -61.84 -37.26
CA GLU A 888 -14.17 -61.56 -38.49
C GLU A 888 -15.35 -60.63 -38.23
N VAL A 889 -16.13 -60.91 -37.15
CA VAL A 889 -17.22 -60.02 -36.72
C VAL A 889 -16.73 -58.67 -36.27
N GLN A 890 -15.56 -58.59 -35.64
CA GLN A 890 -14.98 -57.30 -35.24
C GLN A 890 -14.60 -56.47 -36.47
N LEU A 891 -13.99 -57.03 -37.47
CA LEU A 891 -13.67 -56.36 -38.71
C LEU A 891 -14.91 -55.88 -39.47
N ALA A 892 -15.90 -56.75 -39.62
CA ALA A 892 -17.18 -56.40 -40.25
C ALA A 892 -17.93 -55.32 -39.43
N SER A 893 -17.87 -55.37 -38.06
CA SER A 893 -18.41 -54.37 -37.18
C SER A 893 -17.69 -53.02 -37.31
N TYR A 894 -16.39 -52.99 -37.56
CA TYR A 894 -15.64 -51.76 -37.84
C TYR A 894 -16.17 -51.05 -39.09
N ARG A 895 -16.29 -51.78 -40.22
CA ARG A 895 -16.90 -51.26 -41.46
C ARG A 895 -18.34 -50.76 -41.23
N LEU A 896 -19.12 -51.42 -40.40
CA LEU A 896 -20.48 -51.04 -40.08
C LEU A 896 -20.55 -49.77 -39.22
N LEU A 897 -19.73 -49.67 -38.19
CA LEU A 897 -19.84 -48.62 -37.16
C LEU A 897 -18.98 -47.38 -37.47
N ASP A 898 -17.77 -47.62 -37.97
CA ASP A 898 -16.82 -46.53 -38.21
C ASP A 898 -16.88 -46.01 -39.64
N GLU A 899 -17.07 -46.90 -40.66
CA GLU A 899 -17.21 -46.52 -42.06
C GLU A 899 -18.67 -46.22 -42.41
N ARG A 900 -19.62 -46.48 -41.49
CA ARG A 900 -21.09 -46.29 -41.68
C ARG A 900 -21.67 -47.00 -42.91
N ARG A 901 -21.05 -48.11 -43.26
CA ARG A 901 -21.53 -48.98 -44.38
C ARG A 901 -22.28 -50.15 -43.87
N ASP A 902 -23.47 -50.42 -44.42
CA ASP A 902 -24.33 -51.56 -44.01
C ASP A 902 -23.80 -52.87 -44.64
N VAL A 903 -22.82 -53.43 -44.00
CA VAL A 903 -22.04 -54.59 -44.52
C VAL A 903 -22.23 -55.88 -43.76
N LEU A 904 -22.97 -55.90 -42.64
CA LEU A 904 -23.05 -57.04 -41.75
C LEU A 904 -24.47 -57.63 -41.67
N VAL A 905 -24.54 -58.93 -41.98
CA VAL A 905 -25.76 -59.75 -41.85
C VAL A 905 -25.53 -60.86 -40.84
N LEU A 906 -26.40 -61.00 -39.85
CA LEU A 906 -26.30 -62.02 -38.81
C LEU A 906 -27.37 -63.10 -39.03
N VAL A 907 -26.93 -64.35 -39.10
CA VAL A 907 -27.74 -65.57 -39.22
C VAL A 907 -27.54 -66.42 -37.95
N LEU A 908 -28.59 -66.60 -37.14
CA LEU A 908 -28.55 -67.41 -35.95
C LEU A 908 -29.05 -68.84 -36.29
N LEU A 909 -28.22 -69.83 -36.04
CA LEU A 909 -28.55 -71.22 -36.23
C LEU A 909 -29.29 -71.85 -35.03
N GLU A 910 -29.04 -71.29 -33.88
CA GLU A 910 -29.60 -71.72 -32.58
C GLU A 910 -29.91 -70.54 -31.68
N ASP A 911 -30.68 -70.75 -30.66
CA ASP A 911 -31.05 -69.75 -29.69
C ASP A 911 -29.90 -69.51 -28.68
N VAL A 912 -29.37 -68.28 -28.69
CA VAL A 912 -28.25 -67.90 -27.83
C VAL A 912 -28.73 -66.96 -26.79
N GLY A 913 -28.69 -67.36 -25.50
CA GLY A 913 -29.20 -66.60 -24.36
C GLY A 913 -28.35 -65.39 -24.03
N ASP A 914 -28.97 -64.33 -23.44
CA ASP A 914 -28.27 -63.07 -23.05
C ASP A 914 -27.09 -63.29 -22.10
N ALA A 915 -27.10 -64.34 -21.29
CA ALA A 915 -26.01 -64.71 -20.39
C ALA A 915 -24.75 -65.21 -21.17
N GLU A 916 -24.95 -65.90 -22.27
CA GLU A 916 -23.87 -66.40 -23.13
C GLU A 916 -23.21 -65.27 -23.96
N LEU A 917 -24.00 -64.22 -24.26
CA LEU A 917 -23.53 -63.02 -24.95
C LEU A 917 -22.85 -62.00 -24.04
N SER A 918 -22.94 -62.16 -22.70
CA SER A 918 -22.34 -61.21 -21.75
C SER A 918 -20.81 -61.11 -21.86
N ALA A 919 -20.12 -62.16 -22.25
CA ALA A 919 -18.67 -62.17 -22.44
C ALA A 919 -18.23 -61.43 -23.71
N TYR A 920 -19.13 -61.10 -24.62
CA TYR A 920 -18.81 -60.55 -25.97
C TYR A 920 -19.49 -59.18 -26.18
N HIS A 921 -19.00 -58.16 -25.51
CA HIS A 921 -19.59 -56.81 -25.49
C HIS A 921 -19.89 -56.19 -26.85
N ARG A 922 -19.07 -56.43 -27.86
CA ARG A 922 -19.27 -55.90 -29.21
C ARG A 922 -20.34 -56.64 -29.98
N MET A 923 -20.33 -57.94 -29.92
CA MET A 923 -21.39 -58.77 -30.53
C MET A 923 -22.75 -58.50 -29.93
N ARG A 924 -22.82 -58.37 -28.60
CA ARG A 924 -24.07 -58.03 -27.87
C ARG A 924 -24.59 -56.65 -28.36
N ARG A 925 -23.72 -55.65 -28.54
CA ARG A 925 -24.13 -54.33 -29.03
C ARG A 925 -24.68 -54.38 -30.45
N VAL A 926 -24.13 -55.20 -31.30
CA VAL A 926 -24.58 -55.37 -32.70
C VAL A 926 -25.90 -56.10 -32.72
N LEU A 927 -26.05 -57.20 -31.97
CA LEU A 927 -27.31 -57.98 -31.90
C LEU A 927 -28.48 -57.19 -31.28
N LEU A 928 -28.22 -56.34 -30.30
CA LEU A 928 -29.23 -55.47 -29.68
C LEU A 928 -29.69 -54.28 -30.56
N ARG A 929 -28.91 -53.92 -31.57
CA ARG A 929 -29.19 -52.80 -32.46
C ARG A 929 -29.62 -53.12 -33.85
N ARG A 930 -29.51 -54.42 -34.31
CA ARG A 930 -29.82 -54.84 -35.66
C ARG A 930 -30.75 -56.07 -35.65
N THR A 931 -31.55 -56.15 -36.68
CA THR A 931 -32.36 -57.32 -36.95
C THR A 931 -31.45 -58.48 -37.45
N TYR A 932 -31.61 -59.61 -36.83
CA TYR A 932 -30.93 -60.84 -37.20
C TYR A 932 -31.93 -61.80 -37.83
N LEU A 933 -31.44 -62.74 -38.69
CA LEU A 933 -32.21 -63.80 -39.30
C LEU A 933 -31.97 -65.10 -38.50
N ARG A 934 -33.05 -65.67 -38.00
CA ARG A 934 -32.98 -66.96 -37.31
C ARG A 934 -33.33 -68.08 -38.29
N TRP A 935 -32.52 -69.12 -38.29
CA TRP A 935 -32.75 -70.33 -39.09
C TRP A 935 -33.98 -71.04 -38.45
N PRO A 936 -35.05 -71.29 -39.26
CA PRO A 936 -36.21 -72.06 -38.78
C PRO A 936 -35.99 -73.51 -38.85
N PRO A 937 -36.24 -74.30 -37.77
CA PRO A 937 -36.15 -75.74 -37.83
C PRO A 937 -37.28 -76.39 -38.63
N GLU A 938 -38.36 -75.70 -38.89
CA GLU A 938 -39.51 -76.17 -39.61
C GLU A 938 -39.38 -75.92 -41.12
N PRO A 939 -39.47 -77.01 -41.95
CA PRO A 939 -39.30 -76.85 -43.41
C PRO A 939 -40.20 -75.85 -44.10
N PRO A 940 -41.48 -75.64 -43.70
CA PRO A 940 -42.34 -74.64 -44.35
C PRO A 940 -41.91 -73.17 -44.18
N ALA A 941 -41.14 -72.85 -43.12
CA ALA A 941 -40.66 -71.52 -42.85
C ALA A 941 -39.33 -71.18 -43.54
N GLN A 942 -38.61 -72.13 -44.06
CA GLN A 942 -37.32 -71.97 -44.68
C GLN A 942 -37.32 -71.09 -45.96
N PRO A 943 -38.31 -71.18 -46.86
CA PRO A 943 -38.38 -70.31 -48.04
C PRO A 943 -38.42 -68.83 -47.69
N LEU A 944 -39.15 -68.47 -46.61
CA LEU A 944 -39.21 -67.10 -46.13
C LEU A 944 -37.82 -66.64 -45.57
N PHE A 945 -37.12 -67.53 -44.87
CA PHE A 945 -35.80 -67.21 -44.39
C PHE A 945 -34.82 -66.93 -45.57
N TRP A 946 -34.80 -67.75 -46.60
CA TRP A 946 -33.97 -67.60 -47.79
C TRP A 946 -34.35 -66.29 -48.55
N ALA A 947 -35.63 -66.03 -48.73
CA ALA A 947 -36.07 -64.79 -49.36
C ALA A 947 -35.57 -63.55 -48.61
N ARG A 948 -35.65 -63.53 -47.27
CA ARG A 948 -35.15 -62.45 -46.43
C ARG A 948 -33.65 -62.31 -46.45
N LEU A 949 -32.88 -63.45 -46.42
CA LEU A 949 -31.42 -63.41 -46.53
C LEU A 949 -30.98 -62.86 -47.86
N LYS A 950 -31.55 -63.34 -48.98
CA LYS A 950 -31.29 -62.85 -50.33
C LYS A 950 -31.62 -61.39 -50.46
N LYS A 951 -32.72 -60.95 -49.89
CA LYS A 951 -33.05 -59.51 -49.87
C LYS A 951 -32.00 -58.68 -49.08
N ALA A 952 -31.55 -59.18 -47.93
CA ALA A 952 -30.53 -58.51 -47.14
C ALA A 952 -29.18 -58.44 -47.84
N LEU A 953 -28.85 -59.40 -48.68
CA LEU A 953 -27.64 -59.41 -49.52
C LEU A 953 -27.72 -58.52 -50.77
N ARG A 954 -28.93 -58.29 -51.31
CA ARG A 954 -29.18 -57.44 -52.47
C ARG A 954 -29.33 -55.96 -52.12
N TRP A 955 -29.79 -55.61 -50.88
CA TRP A 955 -30.10 -54.22 -50.48
C TRP A 955 -28.78 -53.44 -50.25
N GLY A 956 -28.51 -52.46 -51.20
CA GLY A 956 -27.35 -51.59 -51.12
C GLY A 956 -27.11 -50.69 -52.35
N GLU A 957 -28.06 -50.62 -53.26
CA GLU A 957 -28.07 -49.61 -54.30
C GLU A 957 -29.34 -48.78 -54.19
N GLY A 958 -29.15 -47.47 -53.90
CA GLY A 958 -29.93 -46.35 -54.23
C GLY A 958 -31.46 -46.42 -54.11
N GLY A 959 -32.03 -45.41 -53.46
CA GLY A 959 -33.41 -45.10 -53.68
C GLY A 959 -34.12 -44.73 -52.34
N GLU A 960 -34.13 -43.49 -52.03
CA GLU A 960 -35.31 -42.80 -51.55
C GLU A 960 -36.39 -43.05 -52.59
N GLU A 961 -37.58 -43.48 -52.11
CA GLU A 961 -38.87 -42.99 -52.56
C GLU A 961 -39.99 -43.92 -52.06
N GLU A 962 -40.96 -43.23 -51.37
CA GLU A 962 -42.40 -43.40 -51.43
C GLU A 962 -43.02 -44.76 -51.10
N GLU A 963 -43.99 -44.86 -50.33
CA GLU A 963 -45.30 -44.26 -50.12
C GLU A 963 -45.89 -44.88 -48.86
N GLU A 964 -46.50 -44.03 -48.04
CA GLU A 964 -47.91 -43.76 -47.84
C GLU A 964 -48.84 -44.85 -47.38
N GLU A 965 -49.54 -44.43 -46.40
CA GLU A 965 -50.93 -44.75 -46.05
C GLU A 965 -51.24 -45.99 -45.26
N GLY A 966 -51.83 -45.65 -44.20
CA GLY A 966 -53.02 -46.29 -43.80
C GLY A 966 -53.24 -46.52 -42.33
N MET A 967 -53.91 -45.57 -41.67
CA MET A 967 -54.92 -45.78 -40.60
C MET A 967 -54.48 -46.64 -39.41
N GLY A 968 -54.58 -46.25 -38.22
CA GLY A 968 -55.57 -45.47 -37.54
C GLY A 968 -55.45 -45.71 -36.05
N ALA A 969 -55.67 -44.67 -35.37
CA ALA A 969 -56.29 -44.55 -34.08
C ALA A 969 -55.92 -45.44 -32.90
N GLY A 970 -55.57 -44.73 -31.84
CA GLY A 970 -55.95 -45.24 -30.50
C GLY A 970 -55.00 -44.94 -29.40
N ALA A 971 -55.05 -43.71 -28.91
CA ALA A 971 -55.23 -43.37 -27.51
C ALA A 971 -54.46 -44.10 -26.42
N GLY A 972 -53.81 -43.36 -25.61
CA GLY A 972 -53.72 -43.64 -24.18
C GLY A 972 -52.37 -43.43 -23.50
N ARG A 973 -52.13 -42.25 -23.13
CA ARG A 973 -51.82 -41.69 -21.80
C ARG A 973 -51.07 -42.57 -20.79
N ARG A 974 -50.09 -41.84 -20.18
CA ARG A 974 -49.51 -41.96 -18.79
C ARG A 974 -48.52 -43.08 -18.59
N GLY A 975 -47.48 -42.79 -17.94
CA GLY A 975 -46.99 -41.82 -16.95
C GLY A 975 -45.61 -42.23 -16.48
N LYS A 976 -44.95 -41.24 -16.00
CA LYS A 976 -43.97 -41.11 -14.93
C LYS A 976 -43.24 -42.30 -14.37
N GLY A 977 -41.98 -42.02 -14.07
CA GLY A 977 -41.15 -42.57 -13.01
C GLY A 977 -39.72 -42.79 -13.52
N GLU A 978 -38.79 -41.87 -13.29
CA GLU A 978 -37.85 -41.77 -12.13
C GLU A 978 -37.21 -43.14 -11.83
N GLU A 979 -35.96 -43.24 -11.93
CA GLU A 979 -34.82 -43.09 -11.06
C GLU A 979 -33.68 -44.07 -11.44
N GLN A 980 -32.53 -43.48 -11.48
CA GLN A 980 -31.26 -43.85 -10.85
C GLN A 980 -30.74 -45.28 -11.06
N VAL A 981 -29.63 -45.42 -11.66
CA VAL A 981 -28.27 -45.48 -11.15
C VAL A 981 -27.28 -45.34 -12.32
#